data_f3e26815f734480bfb8f46f07de7ffa1
#
_entry.id   f3e26815f734480bfb8f46f07de7ffa1
#
_cell.length_a   1.000
_cell.length_b   1.000
_cell.length_c   1.000
_cell.angle_alpha   90.00
_cell.angle_beta   90.00
_cell.angle_gamma   90.00
#
_symmetry.space_group_name_H-M   'P 1'
#
loop_
_entity.id
_entity.type
_entity.pdbx_description
1 polymer ?
#
loop_
_entity_poly.entity_id
_entity_poly.type
_entity_poly.pdbx_seq_one_letter_code
_entity_poly.pdbx_strand_id
1 'polypeptide(L)'
;MGSMFRSEEVCLVQLFLQSGSAYNCVSELGELGLVEFRDLNPNVNAFQRKFVGEVRRCEELEKTFTFLEQEISRSLSPPLQGPLPLPCPMPSAPQPRELITIEEESERLARELKEVRMNSLRAQLTQLCQYKGVLNKTHSITASHVISSQIFQQIYCFFIHLFVAGVVHPWKVPSFERLLWRACRGYIIVDFREMDQRLEHPDTGEMVQWTVFLISFWGDQIGVCFFFSSLHLLLFHQHFPFSVFQVLSQTESFLQQLLLRAVAILPQWKVRVQKCKAIQMVLNLCSPSVTDKCLIAEAWCPTAKLPELQSALREGGRKSGSGVDSFYNRLPTSTPPPTLFPINSFTAGFQNIVDAYGVAGYREVNPAVYTIITFPFLFAVMFGDVGHGILMSLAALWMVLEEKDPKLRNSNNEIWKMMFGGRYLILLMGLFSIYTGAIYNECFSRSLSTFASGWHVGPMFDKNIWNASVLEGNKFLSMDPVVSGVFTSPYPFGIDPVWGMANNKLTFLNSYKMKMSVIIGVIHMTFGVCLSFFNYWHFKKISSVFFVLIPELFFMLCLFGYLVFMVVFKWIAYTPAQSKIAPSILIHFIDMFLFTDNPDNPQLYKGQLVVQKVLVVLALCSVPVLLLGKPTWQYLAFKRRRQHPEFDVADVFMHQAIHTIEYCLGCISNTASYLRLWALSLAHAQLSEVLWTMVMHMALGWPGYVGSAILVLIFAFFAVLTVSILLVMEGLSAFLHALRLHWVEFQNKFYSGDGYKLMPFSFSSLIHASAAI
;
A
#
# COMPACT_ATOMS: atom_id res chain seq x y z
N MET A 1 4.13 26.79 -13.32
CA MET A 1 5.07 25.72 -13.73
C MET A 1 6.24 25.51 -12.77
N GLY A 2 6.63 26.48 -11.93
CA GLY A 2 7.74 26.32 -11.01
C GLY A 2 7.59 25.28 -9.88
N SER A 3 6.38 25.05 -9.38
CA SER A 3 6.12 24.16 -8.24
C SER A 3 6.21 22.65 -8.55
N MET A 4 6.21 22.28 -9.82
CA MET A 4 6.31 20.88 -10.23
C MET A 4 7.76 20.38 -10.21
N PHE A 5 8.70 21.25 -10.56
CA PHE A 5 10.14 20.94 -10.58
C PHE A 5 10.83 21.18 -9.24
N ARG A 6 10.29 22.06 -8.43
CA ARG A 6 10.78 22.39 -7.09
C ARG A 6 9.62 22.41 -6.11
N SER A 7 9.89 22.18 -4.82
CA SER A 7 8.88 22.30 -3.78
C SER A 7 8.30 23.71 -3.74
N GLU A 8 7.06 23.81 -3.29
CA GLU A 8 6.44 25.12 -3.06
C GLU A 8 7.16 25.88 -1.95
N GLU A 9 7.13 27.22 -2.03
CA GLU A 9 7.65 28.05 -0.98
C GLU A 9 6.79 27.94 0.28
N VAL A 10 7.44 27.58 1.38
CA VAL A 10 6.84 27.45 2.70
C VAL A 10 7.45 28.47 3.64
N CYS A 11 6.63 29.14 4.40
CA CYS A 11 7.07 30.11 5.41
C CYS A 11 6.62 29.71 6.80
N LEU A 12 7.39 30.09 7.80
CA LEU A 12 7.01 29.99 9.18
C LEU A 12 6.14 31.20 9.56
N VAL A 13 4.94 30.95 10.04
CA VAL A 13 4.03 31.98 10.52
C VAL A 13 3.78 31.80 12.00
N GLN A 14 3.78 32.91 12.72
CA GLN A 14 3.40 32.97 14.09
C GLN A 14 1.92 33.41 14.17
N LEU A 15 1.09 32.56 14.73
CA LEU A 15 -0.34 32.80 14.87
C LEU A 15 -0.63 33.36 16.26
N PHE A 16 -1.35 34.46 16.30
CA PHE A 16 -1.84 35.06 17.53
C PHE A 16 -3.34 34.78 17.63
N LEU A 17 -3.68 33.78 18.45
CA LEU A 17 -5.05 33.31 18.64
C LEU A 17 -5.58 33.84 19.96
N GLN A 18 -6.70 34.54 19.93
CA GLN A 18 -7.39 34.92 21.16
C GLN A 18 -7.92 33.67 21.86
N SER A 19 -7.77 33.57 23.17
CA SER A 19 -8.17 32.37 23.93
C SER A 19 -9.63 31.95 23.72
N GLY A 20 -10.55 32.91 23.56
CA GLY A 20 -11.97 32.62 23.29
C GLY A 20 -12.27 32.15 21.88
N SER A 21 -11.46 32.52 20.89
CA SER A 21 -11.65 32.16 19.48
C SER A 21 -10.68 31.06 19.00
N ALA A 22 -9.70 30.69 19.82
CA ALA A 22 -8.64 29.75 19.42
C ALA A 22 -9.20 28.41 18.93
N TYR A 23 -10.19 27.86 19.63
CA TYR A 23 -10.83 26.60 19.23
C TYR A 23 -11.46 26.68 17.84
N ASN A 24 -12.22 27.73 17.57
CA ASN A 24 -12.88 27.92 16.29
C ASN A 24 -11.87 28.22 15.16
N CYS A 25 -10.84 29.00 15.43
CA CYS A 25 -9.76 29.26 14.47
C CYS A 25 -9.02 27.97 14.09
N VAL A 26 -8.66 27.14 15.07
CA VAL A 26 -8.00 25.86 14.79
C VAL A 26 -8.95 24.88 14.07
N SER A 27 -10.23 24.92 14.38
CA SER A 27 -11.25 24.14 13.65
C SER A 27 -11.32 24.53 12.16
N GLU A 28 -11.34 25.82 11.84
CA GLU A 28 -11.32 26.28 10.44
C GLU A 28 -10.00 25.91 9.74
N LEU A 29 -8.87 26.02 10.42
CA LEU A 29 -7.58 25.59 9.87
C LEU A 29 -7.52 24.08 9.61
N GLY A 30 -8.15 23.29 10.47
CA GLY A 30 -8.28 21.84 10.29
C GLY A 30 -9.16 21.43 9.11
N GLU A 31 -10.22 22.20 8.83
CA GLU A 31 -11.05 22.00 7.62
C GLU A 31 -10.30 22.37 6.34
N LEU A 32 -9.48 23.42 6.37
CA LEU A 32 -8.65 23.81 5.22
C LEU A 32 -7.51 22.84 4.94
N GLY A 33 -6.88 22.30 5.97
CA GLY A 33 -5.79 21.34 5.82
C GLY A 33 -4.52 21.89 5.17
N LEU A 34 -4.16 23.14 5.46
CA LEU A 34 -3.02 23.84 4.83
C LEU A 34 -1.80 24.00 5.73
N VAL A 35 -1.95 23.87 7.03
CA VAL A 35 -0.99 24.35 8.03
C VAL A 35 -0.49 23.18 8.87
N GLU A 36 0.82 23.10 9.06
CA GLU A 36 1.47 22.18 10.00
C GLU A 36 1.91 22.94 11.24
N PHE A 37 1.38 22.57 12.39
CA PHE A 37 1.73 23.19 13.67
C PHE A 37 3.05 22.67 14.23
N ARG A 38 3.85 23.60 14.74
CA ARG A 38 5.10 23.30 15.44
C ARG A 38 4.88 23.25 16.94
N ASP A 39 5.50 22.30 17.62
CA ASP A 39 5.44 22.23 19.08
C ASP A 39 6.34 23.30 19.71
N LEU A 40 5.72 24.23 20.43
CA LEU A 40 6.41 25.27 21.20
C LEU A 40 6.74 24.85 22.64
N ASN A 41 6.23 23.70 23.09
CA ASN A 41 6.37 23.20 24.44
C ASN A 41 7.14 21.87 24.53
N PRO A 42 8.29 21.69 23.87
CA PRO A 42 9.00 20.41 23.86
C PRO A 42 9.54 20.04 25.25
N ASN A 43 9.79 21.04 26.11
CA ASN A 43 10.33 20.85 27.45
C ASN A 43 9.27 20.60 28.52
N VAL A 44 7.98 20.78 28.18
CA VAL A 44 6.87 20.55 29.12
C VAL A 44 6.39 19.11 28.99
N ASN A 45 6.34 18.42 30.12
CA ASN A 45 5.86 17.04 30.14
C ASN A 45 4.43 16.97 29.56
N ALA A 46 4.16 15.94 28.76
CA ALA A 46 2.87 15.77 28.09
C ALA A 46 1.66 15.80 29.06
N PHE A 47 1.84 15.35 30.30
CA PHE A 47 0.79 15.35 31.33
C PHE A 47 0.55 16.71 31.99
N GLN A 48 1.42 17.69 31.83
CA GLN A 48 1.33 19.02 32.42
C GLN A 48 0.82 20.09 31.47
N ARG A 49 0.51 19.72 30.24
CA ARG A 49 -0.01 20.65 29.23
C ARG A 49 -1.43 21.07 29.55
N LYS A 50 -1.78 22.31 29.21
CA LYS A 50 -3.03 22.99 29.60
C LYS A 50 -4.31 22.24 29.20
N PHE A 51 -4.37 21.63 28.05
CA PHE A 51 -5.55 20.99 27.48
C PHE A 51 -5.55 19.45 27.56
N VAL A 52 -4.66 18.86 28.36
CA VAL A 52 -4.58 17.40 28.52
C VAL A 52 -5.87 16.81 29.10
N GLY A 53 -6.52 17.53 30.02
CA GLY A 53 -7.79 17.09 30.59
C GLY A 53 -8.87 16.88 29.54
N GLU A 54 -8.98 17.80 28.59
CA GLU A 54 -9.96 17.72 27.49
C GLU A 54 -9.62 16.59 26.49
N VAL A 55 -8.34 16.36 26.23
CA VAL A 55 -7.91 15.25 25.38
C VAL A 55 -8.27 13.90 26.03
N ARG A 56 -8.02 13.74 27.34
CA ARG A 56 -8.41 12.52 28.06
C ARG A 56 -9.92 12.29 28.06
N ARG A 57 -10.68 13.36 28.23
CA ARG A 57 -12.13 13.29 28.14
C ARG A 57 -12.61 12.79 26.77
N CYS A 58 -12.02 13.29 25.69
CA CYS A 58 -12.30 12.76 24.35
C CYS A 58 -11.88 11.28 24.20
N GLU A 59 -10.77 10.86 24.80
CA GLU A 59 -10.32 9.47 24.79
C GLU A 59 -11.26 8.53 25.55
N GLU A 60 -11.85 8.98 26.64
CA GLU A 60 -12.86 8.22 27.38
C GLU A 60 -14.13 8.04 26.54
N LEU A 61 -14.55 9.10 25.84
CA LEU A 61 -15.66 9.02 24.89
C LEU A 61 -15.37 8.04 23.72
N GLU A 62 -14.16 8.06 23.20
CA GLU A 62 -13.75 7.09 22.16
C GLU A 62 -13.84 5.64 22.66
N LYS A 63 -13.49 5.37 23.93
CA LYS A 63 -13.65 4.03 24.54
C LYS A 63 -15.12 3.63 24.63
N THR A 64 -15.98 4.58 25.02
CA THR A 64 -17.45 4.36 25.06
C THR A 64 -17.98 4.05 23.67
N PHE A 65 -17.52 4.76 22.64
CA PHE A 65 -17.93 4.49 21.25
C PHE A 65 -17.44 3.12 20.76
N THR A 66 -16.21 2.73 21.12
CA THR A 66 -15.69 1.40 20.80
C THR A 66 -16.53 0.29 21.45
N PHE A 67 -16.94 0.50 22.70
CA PHE A 67 -17.87 -0.42 23.38
C PHE A 67 -19.21 -0.51 22.63
N LEU A 68 -19.80 0.62 22.24
CA LEU A 68 -21.05 0.64 21.46
C LEU A 68 -20.89 -0.04 20.11
N GLU A 69 -19.81 0.16 19.39
CA GLU A 69 -19.50 -0.50 18.10
C GLU A 69 -19.39 -2.04 18.28
N GLN A 70 -18.74 -2.49 19.34
CA GLN A 70 -18.64 -3.92 19.65
C GLN A 70 -20.01 -4.53 19.97
N GLU A 71 -20.85 -3.84 20.72
CA GLU A 71 -22.19 -4.32 21.02
C GLU A 71 -23.10 -4.33 19.79
N ILE A 72 -22.96 -3.33 18.91
CA ILE A 72 -23.67 -3.32 17.61
C ILE A 72 -23.26 -4.51 16.76
N SER A 73 -21.96 -4.79 16.65
CA SER A 73 -21.47 -5.91 15.84
C SER A 73 -21.89 -7.29 16.39
N ARG A 74 -22.08 -7.40 17.72
CA ARG A 74 -22.44 -8.67 18.38
C ARG A 74 -23.95 -8.95 18.38
N SER A 75 -24.74 -7.89 18.57
CA SER A 75 -26.15 -8.04 18.95
C SER A 75 -27.15 -7.57 17.90
N LEU A 76 -26.71 -6.90 16.85
CA LEU A 76 -27.57 -6.42 15.77
C LEU A 76 -28.01 -7.58 14.85
N SER A 77 -29.31 -7.71 14.61
CA SER A 77 -29.87 -8.67 13.66
C SER A 77 -30.69 -7.94 12.58
N PRO A 78 -30.38 -8.06 11.28
CA PRO A 78 -29.25 -8.80 10.70
C PRO A 78 -27.87 -8.16 10.99
N PRO A 79 -26.80 -8.95 11.06
CA PRO A 79 -25.47 -8.42 11.37
C PRO A 79 -25.01 -7.43 10.31
N LEU A 80 -24.36 -6.37 10.73
CA LEU A 80 -23.80 -5.37 9.83
C LEU A 80 -22.68 -6.00 9.00
N GLN A 81 -22.75 -5.85 7.68
CA GLN A 81 -21.69 -6.27 6.78
C GLN A 81 -20.62 -5.15 6.67
N GLY A 82 -19.65 -5.18 7.57
CA GLY A 82 -18.53 -4.25 7.55
C GLY A 82 -18.61 -3.12 8.58
N PRO A 83 -17.62 -2.21 8.59
CA PRO A 83 -17.58 -1.06 9.49
C PRO A 83 -18.70 -0.06 9.21
N LEU A 84 -19.07 0.71 10.23
CA LEU A 84 -20.09 1.75 10.11
C LEU A 84 -19.71 2.77 9.03
N PRO A 85 -20.63 3.13 8.13
CA PRO A 85 -20.33 4.09 7.06
C PRO A 85 -20.05 5.48 7.64
N LEU A 86 -19.11 6.19 7.02
CA LEU A 86 -18.83 7.58 7.38
C LEU A 86 -20.04 8.47 7.06
N PRO A 87 -20.37 9.46 7.90
CA PRO A 87 -21.51 10.34 7.69
C PRO A 87 -21.32 11.23 6.46
N CYS A 88 -22.35 11.36 5.68
CA CYS A 88 -22.41 12.28 4.54
C CYS A 88 -23.64 13.24 4.69
N PRO A 89 -23.45 14.58 4.78
CA PRO A 89 -22.21 15.35 4.79
C PRO A 89 -21.39 15.20 6.08
N MET A 90 -20.06 15.45 6.00
CA MET A 90 -19.19 15.41 7.18
C MET A 90 -19.61 16.49 8.20
N PRO A 91 -19.84 16.10 9.47
CA PRO A 91 -20.22 17.06 10.49
C PRO A 91 -19.06 17.98 10.86
N SER A 92 -19.36 19.22 11.20
CA SER A 92 -18.39 20.16 11.76
C SER A 92 -17.92 19.73 13.16
N ALA A 93 -16.79 20.28 13.62
CA ALA A 93 -16.33 20.06 14.98
C ALA A 93 -17.37 20.59 15.99
N PRO A 94 -17.66 19.88 17.11
CA PRO A 94 -18.63 20.29 18.09
C PRO A 94 -18.13 21.51 18.88
N GLN A 95 -19.04 22.40 19.25
CA GLN A 95 -18.73 23.40 20.24
C GLN A 95 -18.53 22.75 21.63
N PRO A 96 -17.77 23.35 22.56
CA PRO A 96 -17.55 22.77 23.88
C PRO A 96 -18.83 22.41 24.64
N ARG A 97 -19.90 23.15 24.42
CA ARG A 97 -21.22 22.85 25.02
C ARG A 97 -21.87 21.61 24.38
N GLU A 98 -21.75 21.44 23.09
CA GLU A 98 -22.28 20.28 22.39
C GLU A 98 -21.53 18.99 22.74
N LEU A 99 -20.26 19.09 23.09
CA LEU A 99 -19.48 17.95 23.55
C LEU A 99 -20.05 17.35 24.83
N ILE A 100 -20.52 18.20 25.77
CA ILE A 100 -21.15 17.77 27.01
C ILE A 100 -22.45 16.98 26.72
N THR A 101 -23.27 17.46 25.79
CA THR A 101 -24.51 16.74 25.41
C THR A 101 -24.20 15.39 24.74
N ILE A 102 -23.16 15.31 23.90
CA ILE A 102 -22.72 14.05 23.31
C ILE A 102 -22.23 13.08 24.38
N GLU A 103 -21.50 13.56 25.37
CA GLU A 103 -21.01 12.77 26.49
C GLU A 103 -22.17 12.19 27.31
N GLU A 104 -23.11 13.05 27.74
CA GLU A 104 -24.28 12.63 28.51
C GLU A 104 -25.16 11.62 27.77
N GLU A 105 -25.44 11.87 26.49
CA GLU A 105 -26.26 10.98 25.65
C GLU A 105 -25.56 9.64 25.38
N SER A 106 -24.27 9.66 25.09
CA SER A 106 -23.49 8.44 24.83
C SER A 106 -23.34 7.56 26.07
N GLU A 107 -23.09 8.16 27.23
CA GLU A 107 -23.03 7.45 28.50
C GLU A 107 -24.38 6.89 28.91
N ARG A 108 -25.45 7.66 28.70
CA ARG A 108 -26.82 7.18 28.94
C ARG A 108 -27.11 5.96 28.08
N LEU A 109 -26.82 6.04 26.79
CA LEU A 109 -27.02 4.94 25.85
C LEU A 109 -26.19 3.69 26.22
N ALA A 110 -24.96 3.89 26.63
CA ALA A 110 -24.08 2.80 27.08
C ALA A 110 -24.57 2.16 28.38
N ARG A 111 -25.10 2.95 29.32
CA ARG A 111 -25.72 2.44 30.57
C ARG A 111 -26.98 1.64 30.26
N GLU A 112 -27.91 2.19 29.50
CA GLU A 112 -29.14 1.52 29.08
C GLU A 112 -28.84 0.17 28.42
N LEU A 113 -27.87 0.15 27.50
CA LEU A 113 -27.46 -1.06 26.79
C LEU A 113 -26.86 -2.12 27.74
N LYS A 114 -26.07 -1.69 28.71
CA LYS A 114 -25.44 -2.55 29.70
C LYS A 114 -26.46 -3.13 30.66
N GLU A 115 -27.46 -2.35 31.07
CA GLU A 115 -28.57 -2.80 31.93
C GLU A 115 -29.45 -3.81 31.25
N VAL A 116 -29.85 -3.58 29.99
CA VAL A 116 -30.64 -4.53 29.19
C VAL A 116 -29.90 -5.85 29.03
N ARG A 117 -28.62 -5.83 28.79
CA ARG A 117 -27.78 -7.02 28.70
C ARG A 117 -27.68 -7.78 30.02
N MET A 118 -27.50 -7.09 31.13
CA MET A 118 -27.45 -7.71 32.46
C MET A 118 -28.76 -8.41 32.83
N ASN A 119 -29.88 -7.77 32.52
CA ASN A 119 -31.22 -8.37 32.78
C ASN A 119 -31.45 -9.63 31.93
N SER A 120 -31.05 -9.60 30.64
CA SER A 120 -31.11 -10.78 29.76
C SER A 120 -30.22 -11.94 30.27
N LEU A 121 -29.01 -11.65 30.71
CA LEU A 121 -28.11 -12.67 31.26
C LEU A 121 -28.62 -13.26 32.58
N ARG A 122 -29.21 -12.42 33.46
CA ARG A 122 -29.83 -12.89 34.69
C ARG A 122 -31.01 -13.81 34.42
N ALA A 123 -31.86 -13.43 33.46
CA ALA A 123 -33.02 -14.30 33.05
C ALA A 123 -32.53 -15.65 32.53
N GLN A 124 -31.52 -15.69 31.68
CA GLN A 124 -30.93 -16.94 31.15
C GLN A 124 -30.31 -17.78 32.29
N LEU A 125 -29.58 -17.14 33.20
CA LEU A 125 -29.00 -17.84 34.36
C LEU A 125 -30.04 -18.48 35.22
N THR A 126 -31.13 -17.75 35.54
CA THR A 126 -32.25 -18.28 36.35
C THR A 126 -32.91 -19.47 35.65
N GLN A 127 -33.11 -19.39 34.34
CA GLN A 127 -33.67 -20.49 33.56
C GLN A 127 -32.77 -21.73 33.57
N LEU A 128 -31.45 -21.55 33.36
CA LEU A 128 -30.50 -22.67 33.44
C LEU A 128 -30.42 -23.29 34.85
N CYS A 129 -30.50 -22.46 35.90
CA CYS A 129 -30.55 -22.96 37.26
C CYS A 129 -31.83 -23.74 37.55
N GLN A 130 -32.98 -23.30 37.00
CA GLN A 130 -34.24 -24.05 37.07
C GLN A 130 -34.14 -25.42 36.38
N TYR A 131 -33.58 -25.47 35.14
CA TYR A 131 -33.35 -26.74 34.43
C TYR A 131 -32.43 -27.68 35.23
N LYS A 132 -31.33 -27.16 35.77
CA LYS A 132 -30.42 -27.96 36.59
C LYS A 132 -31.12 -28.50 37.83
N GLY A 133 -31.97 -27.69 38.48
CA GLY A 133 -32.75 -28.11 39.64
C GLY A 133 -33.76 -29.23 39.30
N VAL A 134 -34.47 -29.10 38.16
CA VAL A 134 -35.37 -30.16 37.67
C VAL A 134 -34.59 -31.46 37.41
N LEU A 135 -33.48 -31.42 36.69
CA LEU A 135 -32.67 -32.60 36.38
C LEU A 135 -32.17 -33.30 37.66
N ASN A 136 -31.65 -32.54 38.65
CA ASN A 136 -31.14 -33.10 39.88
C ASN A 136 -32.25 -33.76 40.74
N LYS A 137 -33.39 -33.09 40.87
CA LYS A 137 -34.52 -33.62 41.65
C LYS A 137 -35.21 -34.79 40.92
N THR A 138 -35.37 -34.72 39.61
CA THR A 138 -35.91 -35.84 38.82
C THR A 138 -35.04 -37.08 38.97
N HIS A 139 -33.70 -36.93 38.90
CA HIS A 139 -32.76 -38.01 39.12
C HIS A 139 -32.92 -38.63 40.53
N SER A 140 -33.05 -37.78 41.56
CA SER A 140 -33.23 -38.24 42.94
C SER A 140 -34.59 -38.96 43.18
N ILE A 141 -35.65 -38.49 42.54
CA ILE A 141 -37.00 -39.09 42.64
C ILE A 141 -37.02 -40.42 41.87
N THR A 142 -36.47 -40.45 40.66
CA THR A 142 -36.42 -41.72 39.88
C THR A 142 -35.54 -42.77 40.56
N ALA A 143 -34.42 -42.41 41.18
CA ALA A 143 -33.61 -43.30 41.98
C ALA A 143 -34.35 -43.88 43.19
N SER A 144 -35.14 -43.06 43.90
CA SER A 144 -35.95 -43.49 45.03
C SER A 144 -37.12 -44.42 44.61
N HIS A 145 -37.71 -44.18 43.45
CA HIS A 145 -38.74 -45.06 42.89
C HIS A 145 -38.23 -46.40 42.36
N VAL A 146 -36.99 -46.39 41.79
CA VAL A 146 -36.32 -47.64 41.32
C VAL A 146 -35.99 -48.53 42.53
N ILE A 147 -35.58 -47.99 43.67
CA ILE A 147 -35.32 -48.76 44.90
C ILE A 147 -36.59 -49.37 45.46
N SER A 148 -37.73 -48.67 45.41
CA SER A 148 -39.02 -49.21 45.86
C SER A 148 -39.63 -50.19 44.86
N SER A 149 -39.31 -50.15 43.59
CA SER A 149 -39.81 -51.07 42.56
C SER A 149 -39.01 -52.38 42.47
N GLN A 150 -37.83 -52.50 43.08
CA GLN A 150 -37.14 -53.81 43.16
C GLN A 150 -37.90 -54.86 43.97
N ILE A 151 -38.86 -54.48 44.82
CA ILE A 151 -39.75 -55.38 45.54
C ILE A 151 -40.89 -55.85 44.64
N PHE A 152 -41.23 -55.12 43.56
CA PHE A 152 -42.33 -55.43 42.61
C PHE A 152 -41.88 -55.99 41.26
N GLN A 153 -40.60 -56.20 41.03
CA GLN A 153 -39.97 -56.51 39.72
C GLN A 153 -40.20 -57.96 39.24
N GLN A 154 -40.99 -58.78 39.97
CA GLN A 154 -41.24 -60.17 39.54
C GLN A 154 -42.53 -60.37 38.73
N ILE A 155 -43.38 -59.35 38.52
CA ILE A 155 -44.67 -59.57 37.88
C ILE A 155 -44.96 -58.79 36.59
N TYR A 156 -44.31 -57.70 36.25
CA TYR A 156 -44.57 -56.94 35.01
C TYR A 156 -43.39 -56.38 34.30
N CYS A 157 -42.68 -57.18 33.49
CA CYS A 157 -41.96 -56.73 32.32
C CYS A 157 -42.98 -56.25 31.26
N PHE A 158 -43.10 -54.99 30.99
CA PHE A 158 -43.72 -54.36 29.80
C PHE A 158 -44.68 -53.18 30.09
N PHE A 159 -44.24 -52.15 30.83
CA PHE A 159 -44.88 -50.85 30.72
C PHE A 159 -43.88 -49.72 30.78
N ILE A 160 -43.77 -48.99 29.68
CA ILE A 160 -42.98 -47.76 29.58
C ILE A 160 -43.65 -46.72 30.48
N HIS A 161 -42.99 -46.34 31.59
CA HIS A 161 -43.39 -45.20 32.38
C HIS A 161 -43.03 -43.91 31.70
N LEU A 162 -44.03 -43.17 31.25
CA LEU A 162 -43.84 -41.78 30.78
C LEU A 162 -43.84 -40.84 31.99
N PHE A 163 -42.79 -39.98 32.07
CA PHE A 163 -42.67 -38.98 33.13
C PHE A 163 -42.78 -37.59 32.53
N VAL A 164 -43.47 -36.70 33.22
CA VAL A 164 -43.46 -35.27 32.92
C VAL A 164 -42.91 -34.54 34.15
N ALA A 165 -41.85 -33.76 33.99
CA ALA A 165 -41.23 -32.99 35.06
C ALA A 165 -41.24 -31.50 34.73
N GLY A 166 -41.36 -30.67 35.75
CA GLY A 166 -41.34 -29.22 35.58
C GLY A 166 -41.18 -28.49 36.91
N VAL A 167 -41.24 -27.19 36.90
CA VAL A 167 -41.21 -26.33 38.08
C VAL A 167 -42.48 -25.53 38.22
N VAL A 168 -42.93 -25.39 39.45
CA VAL A 168 -44.11 -24.61 39.81
C VAL A 168 -43.78 -23.69 40.97
N HIS A 169 -44.37 -22.50 40.97
CA HIS A 169 -44.23 -21.56 42.09
C HIS A 169 -44.92 -22.12 43.37
N PRO A 170 -44.29 -22.05 44.56
CA PRO A 170 -44.79 -22.69 45.78
C PRO A 170 -46.28 -22.42 46.10
N TRP A 171 -46.68 -21.17 45.95
CA TRP A 171 -48.08 -20.80 46.28
C TRP A 171 -49.10 -21.33 45.26
N LYS A 172 -48.70 -21.78 44.06
CA LYS A 172 -49.56 -22.39 43.04
C LYS A 172 -49.65 -23.89 43.18
N VAL A 173 -48.82 -24.54 43.98
CA VAL A 173 -48.81 -26.01 44.16
C VAL A 173 -50.17 -26.58 44.53
N PRO A 174 -50.94 -26.06 45.53
CA PRO A 174 -52.23 -26.62 45.87
C PRO A 174 -53.33 -26.51 44.79
N SER A 175 -53.26 -25.44 44.03
CA SER A 175 -54.15 -25.21 42.88
C SER A 175 -53.80 -26.13 41.70
N PHE A 176 -52.52 -26.34 41.45
CA PHE A 176 -51.99 -27.22 40.41
C PHE A 176 -52.28 -28.68 40.71
N GLU A 177 -52.13 -29.12 41.97
CA GLU A 177 -52.51 -30.49 42.42
C GLU A 177 -53.98 -30.79 42.24
N ARG A 178 -54.88 -29.89 42.64
CA ARG A 178 -56.31 -30.03 42.43
C ARG A 178 -56.66 -30.09 40.95
N LEU A 179 -56.08 -29.38 40.13
CA LEU A 179 -56.25 -29.35 38.66
C LEU A 179 -55.84 -30.68 38.05
N LEU A 180 -54.70 -31.21 38.45
CA LEU A 180 -54.19 -32.50 37.98
C LEU A 180 -55.09 -33.66 38.39
N TRP A 181 -55.57 -33.70 39.66
CA TRP A 181 -56.47 -34.70 40.13
C TRP A 181 -57.85 -34.70 39.41
N ARG A 182 -58.33 -33.51 39.07
CA ARG A 182 -59.58 -33.37 38.29
C ARG A 182 -59.39 -33.80 36.82
N ALA A 183 -58.31 -33.42 36.20
CA ALA A 183 -58.03 -33.72 34.80
C ALA A 183 -57.78 -35.20 34.57
N CYS A 184 -57.03 -35.83 35.44
CA CYS A 184 -56.59 -37.23 35.27
C CYS A 184 -57.38 -38.23 36.07
N ARG A 185 -58.50 -37.84 36.72
CA ARG A 185 -59.45 -38.74 37.48
C ARG A 185 -58.76 -39.70 38.45
N GLY A 186 -57.60 -39.30 39.03
CA GLY A 186 -56.87 -40.08 40.01
C GLY A 186 -55.92 -41.16 39.45
N TYR A 187 -55.72 -41.28 38.13
CA TYR A 187 -54.83 -42.28 37.54
C TYR A 187 -53.39 -41.75 37.34
N ILE A 188 -52.98 -40.87 38.22
CA ILE A 188 -51.60 -40.27 38.20
C ILE A 188 -50.96 -40.34 39.58
N ILE A 189 -49.66 -40.45 39.59
CA ILE A 189 -48.81 -40.24 40.76
C ILE A 189 -48.07 -38.96 40.56
N VAL A 190 -48.22 -38.02 41.49
CA VAL A 190 -47.51 -36.72 41.45
C VAL A 190 -46.66 -36.61 42.70
N ASP A 191 -45.37 -36.31 42.50
CA ASP A 191 -44.45 -36.01 43.60
C ASP A 191 -44.02 -34.57 43.49
N PHE A 192 -44.13 -33.82 44.60
CA PHE A 192 -43.71 -32.44 44.69
C PHE A 192 -42.55 -32.35 45.66
N ARG A 193 -41.40 -31.77 45.19
CA ARG A 193 -40.25 -31.54 46.04
C ARG A 193 -39.73 -30.14 45.85
N GLU A 194 -39.39 -29.48 46.94
CA GLU A 194 -38.77 -28.17 46.91
C GLU A 194 -37.34 -28.26 46.41
N MET A 195 -36.92 -27.25 45.65
CA MET A 195 -35.53 -27.12 45.23
C MET A 195 -34.64 -26.77 46.42
N ASP A 196 -33.42 -27.29 46.43
CA ASP A 196 -32.45 -27.03 47.51
C ASP A 196 -31.91 -25.59 47.48
N GLN A 197 -32.00 -24.95 46.31
CA GLN A 197 -31.51 -23.59 46.10
C GLN A 197 -32.68 -22.63 45.89
N ARG A 198 -32.63 -21.46 46.55
CA ARG A 198 -33.51 -20.34 46.24
C ARG A 198 -33.02 -19.62 45.01
N LEU A 199 -33.87 -19.34 44.07
CA LEU A 199 -33.57 -18.61 42.85
C LEU A 199 -34.30 -17.27 42.85
N GLU A 200 -33.60 -16.26 42.35
CA GLU A 200 -34.19 -14.93 42.18
C GLU A 200 -35.31 -14.97 41.11
N HIS A 201 -36.47 -14.40 41.44
CA HIS A 201 -37.56 -14.27 40.48
C HIS A 201 -37.21 -13.14 39.48
N PRO A 202 -37.28 -13.40 38.16
CA PRO A 202 -36.78 -12.44 37.17
C PRO A 202 -37.51 -11.08 37.20
N ASP A 203 -38.79 -11.04 37.57
CA ASP A 203 -39.61 -9.84 37.51
C ASP A 203 -39.65 -9.08 38.86
N THR A 204 -39.59 -9.77 39.99
CA THR A 204 -39.76 -9.17 41.33
C THR A 204 -38.46 -9.03 42.11
N GLY A 205 -37.38 -9.74 41.69
CA GLY A 205 -36.10 -9.77 42.41
C GLY A 205 -36.16 -10.51 43.78
N GLU A 206 -37.28 -11.16 44.12
CA GLU A 206 -37.40 -11.91 45.36
C GLU A 206 -36.79 -13.31 45.25
N MET A 207 -36.17 -13.77 46.31
CA MET A 207 -35.59 -15.11 46.42
C MET A 207 -36.65 -16.14 46.69
N VAL A 208 -37.08 -16.90 45.64
CA VAL A 208 -38.13 -17.88 45.71
C VAL A 208 -37.56 -19.29 45.67
N GLN A 209 -38.11 -20.15 46.56
CA GLN A 209 -37.79 -21.59 46.55
C GLN A 209 -38.79 -22.33 45.65
N TRP A 210 -38.41 -22.63 44.44
CA TRP A 210 -39.23 -23.29 43.46
C TRP A 210 -39.50 -24.74 43.81
N THR A 211 -40.74 -25.25 43.49
CA THR A 211 -41.10 -26.62 43.71
C THR A 211 -41.08 -27.40 42.38
N VAL A 212 -40.27 -28.45 42.36
CA VAL A 212 -40.22 -29.39 41.23
C VAL A 212 -41.34 -30.41 41.37
N PHE A 213 -42.09 -30.62 40.30
CA PHE A 213 -43.08 -31.68 40.23
C PHE A 213 -42.65 -32.75 39.24
N LEU A 214 -42.94 -34.00 39.56
CA LEU A 214 -42.82 -35.17 38.70
C LEU A 214 -44.16 -35.89 38.63
N ILE A 215 -44.70 -36.00 37.44
CA ILE A 215 -45.97 -36.72 37.18
C ILE A 215 -45.60 -38.02 36.49
N SER A 216 -46.02 -39.14 37.05
CA SER A 216 -45.95 -40.44 36.40
C SER A 216 -47.37 -40.96 36.17
N PHE A 217 -47.61 -41.54 35.00
CA PHE A 217 -48.93 -42.05 34.64
C PHE A 217 -48.85 -43.46 34.04
N TRP A 218 -49.93 -44.21 34.18
CA TRP A 218 -50.05 -45.59 33.74
C TRP A 218 -51.03 -45.70 32.60
N GLY A 219 -50.65 -46.37 31.51
CA GLY A 219 -51.53 -46.86 30.45
C GLY A 219 -51.74 -45.88 29.27
N ASP A 220 -52.05 -46.48 28.12
CA ASP A 220 -52.17 -45.73 26.83
C ASP A 220 -53.39 -44.80 26.74
N GLN A 221 -54.44 -45.04 27.55
CA GLN A 221 -55.65 -44.23 27.51
C GLN A 221 -55.53 -42.88 28.16
N ILE A 222 -54.48 -42.66 28.98
CA ILE A 222 -54.19 -41.36 29.61
C ILE A 222 -53.46 -40.44 28.65
N GLY A 223 -52.75 -40.98 27.66
CA GLY A 223 -52.12 -40.20 26.59
C GLY A 223 -53.13 -39.36 25.80
N VAL A 224 -54.38 -39.91 25.59
CA VAL A 224 -55.45 -39.18 24.89
C VAL A 224 -56.12 -38.14 25.81
N CYS A 225 -56.30 -38.42 27.09
CA CYS A 225 -56.77 -37.42 28.06
C CYS A 225 -55.71 -36.32 28.29
N PHE A 226 -54.42 -36.67 28.28
CA PHE A 226 -53.39 -35.70 28.38
C PHE A 226 -53.26 -34.86 27.09
N PHE A 227 -53.51 -35.43 25.91
CA PHE A 227 -53.59 -34.71 24.67
C PHE A 227 -54.71 -33.68 24.62
N PHE A 228 -55.92 -34.06 25.16
CA PHE A 228 -57.01 -33.09 25.30
C PHE A 228 -56.84 -32.15 26.49
N SER A 229 -56.28 -32.58 27.62
CA SER A 229 -55.88 -31.70 28.73
C SER A 229 -54.57 -30.90 28.42
N SER A 230 -53.70 -31.38 27.56
CA SER A 230 -52.59 -30.62 27.05
C SER A 230 -53.04 -29.36 26.31
N LEU A 231 -54.19 -29.39 25.63
CA LEU A 231 -54.70 -28.15 25.03
C LEU A 231 -55.14 -27.14 26.11
N HIS A 232 -55.69 -27.64 27.27
CA HIS A 232 -55.95 -26.76 28.41
C HIS A 232 -54.76 -26.49 29.31
N LEU A 233 -53.83 -27.44 29.43
CA LEU A 233 -52.50 -27.20 30.06
C LEU A 233 -51.56 -26.44 29.16
N LEU A 234 -51.65 -26.59 27.84
CA LEU A 234 -50.98 -25.72 26.86
C LEU A 234 -51.51 -24.29 26.96
N LEU A 235 -52.80 -24.08 27.27
CA LEU A 235 -53.31 -22.75 27.58
C LEU A 235 -52.79 -22.22 28.93
N PHE A 236 -52.57 -23.10 29.93
CA PHE A 236 -51.95 -22.72 31.19
C PHE A 236 -50.43 -22.67 31.14
N HIS A 237 -49.80 -23.50 30.29
CA HIS A 237 -48.38 -23.47 29.97
C HIS A 237 -48.04 -22.35 28.96
N GLN A 238 -49.00 -21.91 28.13
CA GLN A 238 -48.86 -20.74 27.26
C GLN A 238 -48.79 -19.42 28.04
N HIS A 239 -49.34 -19.33 29.25
CA HIS A 239 -49.26 -18.10 30.03
C HIS A 239 -47.92 -17.94 30.80
N PHE A 240 -47.19 -19.02 31.11
CA PHE A 240 -45.97 -18.94 31.87
C PHE A 240 -44.69 -18.80 31.01
N PRO A 241 -44.46 -19.61 29.98
CA PRO A 241 -43.38 -19.33 29.02
C PRO A 241 -43.75 -18.18 28.09
N PHE A 242 -45.04 -17.90 27.85
CA PHE A 242 -45.50 -16.79 27.02
C PHE A 242 -45.18 -15.44 27.67
N SER A 243 -45.32 -15.28 28.99
CA SER A 243 -44.93 -14.04 29.66
C SER A 243 -43.42 -13.83 29.68
N VAL A 244 -42.63 -14.89 29.94
CA VAL A 244 -41.16 -14.82 29.89
C VAL A 244 -40.65 -14.64 28.46
N PHE A 245 -41.26 -15.38 27.51
CA PHE A 245 -40.94 -15.22 26.09
C PHE A 245 -41.36 -13.84 25.57
N GLN A 246 -42.49 -13.32 26.03
CA GLN A 246 -42.95 -11.97 25.69
C GLN A 246 -42.02 -10.90 26.28
N VAL A 247 -41.58 -11.04 27.53
CA VAL A 247 -40.58 -10.12 28.13
C VAL A 247 -39.25 -10.21 27.44
N LEU A 248 -38.75 -11.42 27.12
CA LEU A 248 -37.50 -11.60 26.34
C LEU A 248 -37.65 -10.98 24.96
N SER A 249 -38.77 -11.26 24.25
CA SER A 249 -39.02 -10.68 22.93
C SER A 249 -39.17 -9.15 22.96
N GLN A 250 -39.80 -8.59 23.99
CA GLN A 250 -39.88 -7.15 24.21
C GLN A 250 -38.51 -6.55 24.52
N THR A 251 -37.73 -7.23 25.37
CA THR A 251 -36.37 -6.79 25.71
C THR A 251 -35.47 -6.85 24.48
N GLU A 252 -35.59 -7.91 23.70
CA GLU A 252 -34.82 -8.05 22.45
C GLU A 252 -35.24 -7.00 21.40
N SER A 253 -36.53 -6.73 21.25
CA SER A 253 -37.02 -5.68 20.35
C SER A 253 -36.60 -4.31 20.81
N PHE A 254 -36.58 -4.04 22.10
CA PHE A 254 -36.07 -2.80 22.68
C PHE A 254 -34.55 -2.65 22.46
N LEU A 255 -33.79 -3.73 22.69
CA LEU A 255 -32.36 -3.78 22.39
C LEU A 255 -32.08 -3.46 20.92
N GLN A 256 -32.85 -4.10 20.01
CA GLN A 256 -32.71 -3.84 18.56
C GLN A 256 -33.02 -2.36 18.23
N GLN A 257 -34.01 -1.77 18.81
CA GLN A 257 -34.35 -0.35 18.61
C GLN A 257 -33.24 0.57 19.13
N LEU A 258 -32.67 0.27 20.32
CA LEU A 258 -31.54 1.02 20.85
C LEU A 258 -30.31 0.91 19.94
N LEU A 259 -30.02 -0.31 19.47
CA LEU A 259 -28.90 -0.53 18.56
C LEU A 259 -29.09 0.17 17.20
N LEU A 260 -30.28 0.14 16.63
CA LEU A 260 -30.58 0.86 15.38
C LEU A 260 -30.45 2.38 15.57
N ARG A 261 -30.88 2.92 16.70
CA ARG A 261 -30.68 4.32 17.06
C ARG A 261 -29.19 4.66 17.21
N ALA A 262 -28.43 3.77 17.86
CA ALA A 262 -26.98 3.91 17.98
C ALA A 262 -26.29 3.90 16.62
N VAL A 263 -26.63 2.98 15.72
CA VAL A 263 -26.08 2.91 14.35
C VAL A 263 -26.30 4.20 13.57
N ALA A 264 -27.44 4.86 13.75
CA ALA A 264 -27.76 6.11 13.04
C ALA A 264 -26.92 7.30 13.54
N ILE A 265 -26.61 7.37 14.83
CA ILE A 265 -26.03 8.54 15.46
C ILE A 265 -24.53 8.39 15.72
N LEU A 266 -24.07 7.18 16.03
CA LEU A 266 -22.68 6.90 16.43
C LEU A 266 -21.61 7.38 15.43
N PRO A 267 -21.76 7.22 14.10
CA PRO A 267 -20.77 7.70 13.14
C PRO A 267 -20.56 9.23 13.22
N GLN A 268 -21.65 9.98 13.42
CA GLN A 268 -21.58 11.44 13.54
C GLN A 268 -20.86 11.84 14.84
N TRP A 269 -21.19 11.21 15.96
CA TRP A 269 -20.53 11.48 17.23
C TRP A 269 -19.05 11.14 17.19
N LYS A 270 -18.71 10.00 16.60
CA LYS A 270 -17.31 9.58 16.47
C LYS A 270 -16.46 10.59 15.72
N VAL A 271 -16.93 11.04 14.56
CA VAL A 271 -16.24 12.07 13.76
C VAL A 271 -16.13 13.40 14.52
N ARG A 272 -17.19 13.84 15.17
CA ARG A 272 -17.20 15.09 15.95
C ARG A 272 -16.21 15.04 17.12
N VAL A 273 -16.16 13.94 17.86
CA VAL A 273 -15.23 13.79 18.99
C VAL A 273 -13.79 13.67 18.50
N GLN A 274 -13.53 12.97 17.40
CA GLN A 274 -12.20 12.91 16.80
C GLN A 274 -11.70 14.29 16.35
N LYS A 275 -12.55 15.09 15.73
CA LYS A 275 -12.22 16.48 15.38
C LYS A 275 -11.92 17.31 16.63
N CYS A 276 -12.74 17.20 17.67
CA CYS A 276 -12.53 17.90 18.93
C CYS A 276 -11.19 17.50 19.57
N LYS A 277 -10.89 16.21 19.65
CA LYS A 277 -9.62 15.69 20.17
C LYS A 277 -8.42 16.24 19.39
N ALA A 278 -8.49 16.25 18.05
CA ALA A 278 -7.45 16.81 17.21
C ALA A 278 -7.23 18.31 17.46
N ILE A 279 -8.29 19.07 17.61
CA ILE A 279 -8.19 20.51 17.94
C ILE A 279 -7.53 20.71 19.31
N GLN A 280 -7.91 19.94 20.31
CA GLN A 280 -7.32 20.05 21.65
C GLN A 280 -5.84 19.62 21.66
N MET A 281 -5.46 18.62 20.86
CA MET A 281 -4.06 18.26 20.69
C MET A 281 -3.25 19.38 20.06
N VAL A 282 -3.79 20.07 19.06
CA VAL A 282 -3.13 21.23 18.43
C VAL A 282 -3.01 22.39 19.40
N LEU A 283 -4.05 22.67 20.20
CA LEU A 283 -3.97 23.70 21.24
C LEU A 283 -2.92 23.42 22.31
N ASN A 284 -2.64 22.16 22.60
CA ASN A 284 -1.53 21.76 23.47
C ASN A 284 -0.14 22.07 22.91
N LEU A 285 -0.01 22.21 21.59
CA LEU A 285 1.23 22.63 20.93
C LEU A 285 1.47 24.12 21.04
N CYS A 286 0.42 24.91 21.32
CA CYS A 286 0.49 26.36 21.44
C CYS A 286 1.08 26.77 22.79
N SER A 287 1.84 27.87 22.79
CA SER A 287 2.35 28.49 24.02
C SER A 287 1.37 29.51 24.55
N PRO A 288 1.01 29.50 25.85
CA PRO A 288 0.21 30.56 26.45
C PRO A 288 1.04 31.85 26.55
N SER A 289 0.41 32.98 26.26
CA SER A 289 1.03 34.29 26.56
C SER A 289 1.02 34.54 28.07
N VAL A 290 1.85 35.49 28.51
CA VAL A 290 1.97 35.89 29.94
C VAL A 290 0.62 36.32 30.53
N THR A 291 -0.32 36.78 29.71
CA THR A 291 -1.64 37.24 30.15
C THR A 291 -2.76 36.20 30.05
N ASP A 292 -2.49 35.00 29.59
CA ASP A 292 -3.46 33.94 29.31
C ASP A 292 -4.63 34.32 28.36
N LYS A 293 -4.63 35.53 27.82
CA LYS A 293 -5.67 36.04 26.91
C LYS A 293 -5.39 35.67 25.45
N CYS A 294 -4.17 35.32 25.13
CA CYS A 294 -3.74 34.99 23.77
C CYS A 294 -2.93 33.71 23.77
N LEU A 295 -3.15 32.86 22.80
CA LEU A 295 -2.33 31.68 22.51
C LEU A 295 -1.43 32.01 21.33
N ILE A 296 -0.15 31.68 21.44
CA ILE A 296 0.83 31.84 20.38
C ILE A 296 1.12 30.46 19.81
N ALA A 297 0.95 30.32 18.50
CA ALA A 297 1.29 29.11 17.76
C ALA A 297 2.26 29.45 16.63
N GLU A 298 3.18 28.55 16.35
CA GLU A 298 4.01 28.58 15.16
C GLU A 298 3.60 27.48 14.22
N ALA A 299 3.50 27.83 12.95
CA ALA A 299 3.05 26.89 11.94
C ALA A 299 3.75 27.11 10.59
N TRP A 300 3.96 26.02 9.88
CA TRP A 300 4.41 26.05 8.50
C TRP A 300 3.24 26.19 7.57
N CYS A 301 3.27 27.17 6.69
CA CYS A 301 2.21 27.42 5.71
C CYS A 301 2.82 27.70 4.34
N PRO A 302 2.27 27.17 3.25
CA PRO A 302 2.65 27.57 1.89
C PRO A 302 2.42 29.05 1.67
N THR A 303 3.42 29.74 1.15
CA THR A 303 3.38 31.21 0.96
C THR A 303 2.22 31.64 0.04
N ALA A 304 1.91 30.84 -0.97
CA ALA A 304 0.80 31.11 -1.88
C ALA A 304 -0.60 31.03 -1.21
N LYS A 305 -0.70 30.33 -0.07
CA LYS A 305 -1.95 30.08 0.66
C LYS A 305 -2.17 31.00 1.87
N LEU A 306 -1.29 31.96 2.09
CA LEU A 306 -1.44 32.93 3.18
C LEU A 306 -2.76 33.72 3.16
N PRO A 307 -3.32 34.14 2.01
CA PRO A 307 -4.64 34.78 1.98
C PRO A 307 -5.76 33.88 2.48
N GLU A 308 -5.72 32.57 2.15
CA GLU A 308 -6.69 31.60 2.62
C GLU A 308 -6.56 31.38 4.14
N LEU A 309 -5.34 31.36 4.68
CA LEU A 309 -5.08 31.32 6.11
C LEU A 309 -5.70 32.51 6.83
N GLN A 310 -5.52 33.72 6.31
CA GLN A 310 -6.11 34.95 6.90
C GLN A 310 -7.63 34.90 6.87
N SER A 311 -8.22 34.44 5.78
CA SER A 311 -9.66 34.25 5.67
C SER A 311 -10.20 33.28 6.70
N ALA A 312 -9.52 32.17 6.92
CA ALA A 312 -9.89 31.16 7.93
C ALA A 312 -9.81 31.70 9.35
N LEU A 313 -8.78 32.49 9.67
CA LEU A 313 -8.64 33.11 10.99
C LEU A 313 -9.78 34.14 11.24
N ARG A 314 -10.17 34.92 10.24
CA ARG A 314 -11.30 35.83 10.35
C ARG A 314 -12.63 35.11 10.55
N GLU A 315 -12.85 34.05 9.80
CA GLU A 315 -14.07 33.23 9.92
C GLU A 315 -14.15 32.56 11.30
N GLY A 316 -13.04 32.03 11.82
CA GLY A 316 -12.97 31.50 13.18
C GLY A 316 -13.26 32.55 14.26
N GLY A 317 -12.74 33.76 14.09
CA GLY A 317 -13.07 34.92 14.95
C GLY A 317 -14.56 35.30 14.90
N ARG A 318 -15.14 35.32 13.70
CA ARG A 318 -16.58 35.63 13.49
C ARG A 318 -17.47 34.56 14.16
N LYS A 319 -17.15 33.27 14.00
CA LYS A 319 -17.91 32.18 14.63
C LYS A 319 -17.85 32.16 16.15
N SER A 320 -16.78 32.69 16.74
CA SER A 320 -16.65 32.79 18.19
C SER A 320 -17.41 34.00 18.78
N GLY A 321 -17.75 34.97 17.97
CA GLY A 321 -18.40 36.21 18.45
C GLY A 321 -17.52 37.11 19.32
N SER A 322 -16.19 36.92 19.28
CA SER A 322 -15.26 37.60 20.18
C SER A 322 -15.01 39.08 19.86
N GLY A 323 -15.36 39.51 18.65
CA GLY A 323 -15.15 40.90 18.17
C GLY A 323 -13.69 41.30 17.96
N VAL A 324 -12.74 40.40 18.20
CA VAL A 324 -11.30 40.60 17.97
C VAL A 324 -10.80 39.55 17.01
N ASP A 325 -10.18 40.01 15.93
CA ASP A 325 -9.63 39.10 14.92
C ASP A 325 -8.30 38.52 15.34
N SER A 326 -8.12 37.22 15.10
CA SER A 326 -6.83 36.56 15.17
C SER A 326 -6.02 36.92 13.93
N PHE A 327 -4.70 37.07 14.09
CA PHE A 327 -3.81 37.44 12.99
C PHE A 327 -2.54 36.63 13.02
N TYR A 328 -1.80 36.67 11.90
CA TYR A 328 -0.51 36.01 11.79
C TYR A 328 0.62 37.02 11.51
N ASN A 329 1.81 36.67 11.90
CA ASN A 329 3.03 37.35 11.54
C ASN A 329 4.02 36.37 10.89
N ARG A 330 4.70 36.79 9.85
CA ARG A 330 5.70 35.95 9.17
C ARG A 330 7.03 36.04 9.91
N LEU A 331 7.56 34.89 10.34
CA LEU A 331 8.86 34.82 11.01
C LEU A 331 9.96 34.43 10.05
N PRO A 332 11.15 35.07 10.15
CA PRO A 332 12.35 34.53 9.52
C PRO A 332 12.77 33.25 10.24
N THR A 333 13.17 32.24 9.49
CA THR A 333 13.61 30.96 10.08
C THR A 333 15.01 30.62 9.60
N SER A 334 15.83 30.08 10.51
CA SER A 334 17.14 29.49 10.21
C SER A 334 17.06 27.99 9.94
N THR A 335 15.97 27.32 10.37
CA THR A 335 15.76 25.90 10.12
C THR A 335 15.19 25.68 8.72
N PRO A 336 15.59 24.62 8.01
CA PRO A 336 15.06 24.36 6.68
C PRO A 336 13.55 24.05 6.80
N PRO A 337 12.71 24.70 5.97
CA PRO A 337 11.26 24.41 5.94
C PRO A 337 10.95 22.99 5.45
N PRO A 338 9.77 22.45 5.77
CA PRO A 338 9.33 21.20 5.20
C PRO A 338 9.06 21.31 3.69
N THR A 339 9.11 20.19 3.01
CA THR A 339 8.95 20.09 1.57
C THR A 339 7.52 19.77 1.21
N LEU A 340 6.93 20.55 0.33
CA LEU A 340 5.57 20.32 -0.21
C LEU A 340 5.63 20.24 -1.73
N PHE A 341 5.15 19.13 -2.29
CA PHE A 341 4.90 18.99 -3.71
C PHE A 341 3.42 18.88 -3.99
N PRO A 342 2.87 19.60 -4.98
CA PRO A 342 1.50 19.40 -5.41
C PRO A 342 1.38 18.02 -6.09
N ILE A 343 0.49 17.18 -5.58
CA ILE A 343 0.28 15.80 -6.06
C ILE A 343 -1.15 15.69 -6.60
N ASN A 344 -1.28 15.04 -7.76
CA ASN A 344 -2.57 14.61 -8.29
C ASN A 344 -2.63 13.07 -8.38
N SER A 345 -3.73 12.50 -8.82
CA SER A 345 -3.88 11.05 -8.95
C SER A 345 -2.85 10.41 -9.88
N PHE A 346 -2.43 11.11 -10.92
CA PHE A 346 -1.44 10.64 -11.88
C PHE A 346 -0.01 10.67 -11.30
N THR A 347 0.39 11.75 -10.67
CA THR A 347 1.74 11.96 -10.16
C THR A 347 1.99 11.31 -8.80
N ALA A 348 0.94 10.94 -8.07
CA ALA A 348 1.05 10.38 -6.73
C ALA A 348 1.93 9.11 -6.68
N GLY A 349 1.77 8.19 -7.62
CA GLY A 349 2.56 6.96 -7.68
C GLY A 349 4.05 7.24 -7.91
N PHE A 350 4.38 8.14 -8.81
CA PHE A 350 5.76 8.52 -9.11
C PHE A 350 6.43 9.27 -7.95
N GLN A 351 5.68 10.17 -7.32
CA GLN A 351 6.17 10.90 -6.15
C GLN A 351 6.43 9.95 -4.97
N ASN A 352 5.58 8.95 -4.77
CA ASN A 352 5.77 7.95 -3.72
C ASN A 352 7.03 7.10 -3.95
N ILE A 353 7.34 6.76 -5.19
CA ILE A 353 8.56 6.03 -5.53
C ILE A 353 9.80 6.87 -5.18
N VAL A 354 9.78 8.14 -5.50
CA VAL A 354 10.88 9.06 -5.17
C VAL A 354 11.01 9.26 -3.66
N ASP A 355 9.90 9.48 -2.96
CA ASP A 355 9.88 9.70 -1.52
C ASP A 355 10.28 8.46 -0.72
N ALA A 356 10.14 7.26 -1.27
CA ALA A 356 10.59 6.02 -0.64
C ALA A 356 12.13 5.94 -0.52
N TYR A 357 12.86 6.57 -1.43
CA TYR A 357 14.32 6.73 -1.30
C TYR A 357 14.70 7.77 -0.25
N GLY A 358 14.02 8.89 -0.23
CA GLY A 358 14.21 9.99 0.69
C GLY A 358 13.36 11.18 0.26
N VAL A 359 12.96 12.02 1.21
CA VAL A 359 12.20 13.23 0.90
C VAL A 359 13.18 14.33 0.43
N ALA A 360 12.84 15.03 -0.63
CA ALA A 360 13.64 16.12 -1.15
C ALA A 360 13.90 17.20 -0.09
N GLY A 361 15.09 17.78 -0.08
CA GLY A 361 15.37 19.00 0.68
C GLY A 361 14.50 20.17 0.20
N TYR A 362 14.39 21.20 1.03
CA TYR A 362 13.60 22.38 0.66
C TYR A 362 14.14 23.02 -0.63
N ARG A 363 13.26 23.18 -1.61
CA ARG A 363 13.56 23.77 -2.93
C ARG A 363 14.60 22.99 -3.77
N GLU A 364 14.85 21.75 -3.44
CA GLU A 364 15.66 20.84 -4.25
C GLU A 364 14.88 20.40 -5.52
N VAL A 365 15.61 20.07 -6.58
CA VAL A 365 15.01 19.55 -7.81
C VAL A 365 14.24 18.24 -7.52
N ASN A 366 12.98 18.20 -7.93
CA ASN A 366 12.15 17.02 -7.76
C ASN A 366 12.40 16.01 -8.89
N PRO A 367 12.94 14.81 -8.60
CA PRO A 367 13.17 13.81 -9.63
C PRO A 367 11.87 13.14 -10.14
N ALA A 368 10.74 13.32 -9.46
CA ALA A 368 9.48 12.67 -9.83
C ALA A 368 9.00 13.03 -11.24
N VAL A 369 9.25 14.25 -11.69
CA VAL A 369 8.90 14.70 -13.05
C VAL A 369 9.64 13.87 -14.11
N TYR A 370 10.90 13.59 -13.87
CA TYR A 370 11.74 12.78 -14.78
C TYR A 370 11.45 11.29 -14.64
N THR A 371 11.06 10.86 -13.45
CA THR A 371 10.66 9.48 -13.15
C THR A 371 9.45 9.03 -13.98
N ILE A 372 8.56 9.95 -14.35
CA ILE A 372 7.40 9.63 -15.20
C ILE A 372 7.82 8.98 -16.53
N ILE A 373 8.96 9.38 -17.08
CA ILE A 373 9.47 8.86 -18.35
C ILE A 373 10.58 7.83 -18.12
N THR A 374 11.53 8.11 -17.26
CA THR A 374 12.73 7.28 -17.10
C THR A 374 12.47 5.95 -16.45
N PHE A 375 11.64 5.90 -15.43
CA PHE A 375 11.35 4.67 -14.71
C PHE A 375 10.57 3.65 -15.55
N PRO A 376 9.45 4.01 -16.21
CA PRO A 376 8.75 3.11 -17.12
C PRO A 376 9.63 2.66 -18.29
N PHE A 377 10.51 3.52 -18.77
CA PHE A 377 11.44 3.18 -19.86
C PHE A 377 12.47 2.12 -19.44
N LEU A 378 13.08 2.28 -18.27
CA LEU A 378 14.00 1.27 -17.73
C LEU A 378 13.30 -0.07 -17.49
N PHE A 379 12.10 -0.04 -16.95
CA PHE A 379 11.29 -1.25 -16.81
C PHE A 379 10.99 -1.89 -18.17
N ALA A 380 10.63 -1.11 -19.16
CA ALA A 380 10.32 -1.58 -20.50
C ALA A 380 11.53 -2.23 -21.19
N VAL A 381 12.72 -1.68 -21.00
CA VAL A 381 13.95 -2.28 -21.54
C VAL A 381 14.19 -3.67 -20.96
N MET A 382 13.86 -3.88 -19.69
CA MET A 382 13.98 -5.19 -19.04
C MET A 382 12.85 -6.16 -19.44
N PHE A 383 11.65 -5.63 -19.66
CA PHE A 383 10.41 -6.40 -19.89
C PHE A 383 9.93 -6.37 -21.35
N GLY A 384 10.82 -6.07 -22.28
CA GLY A 384 10.48 -5.84 -23.69
C GLY A 384 9.85 -7.05 -24.38
N ASP A 385 8.53 -7.10 -24.42
CA ASP A 385 7.73 -8.04 -25.20
C ASP A 385 6.38 -7.40 -25.55
N VAL A 386 6.00 -7.44 -26.82
CA VAL A 386 4.74 -6.82 -27.27
C VAL A 386 3.53 -7.47 -26.64
N GLY A 387 3.48 -8.80 -26.60
CA GLY A 387 2.33 -9.53 -26.07
C GLY A 387 2.12 -9.31 -24.58
N HIS A 388 3.18 -9.43 -23.79
CA HIS A 388 3.12 -9.20 -22.34
C HIS A 388 2.84 -7.73 -22.02
N GLY A 389 3.40 -6.81 -22.81
CA GLY A 389 3.12 -5.38 -22.67
C GLY A 389 1.65 -5.03 -22.94
N ILE A 390 1.03 -5.63 -23.96
CA ILE A 390 -0.40 -5.46 -24.24
C ILE A 390 -1.26 -5.97 -23.08
N LEU A 391 -0.98 -7.15 -22.56
CA LEU A 391 -1.72 -7.71 -21.42
C LEU A 391 -1.63 -6.81 -20.18
N MET A 392 -0.45 -6.33 -19.86
CA MET A 392 -0.24 -5.41 -18.76
C MET A 392 -0.97 -4.08 -18.96
N SER A 393 -0.91 -3.53 -20.18
CA SER A 393 -1.59 -2.28 -20.52
C SER A 393 -3.10 -2.40 -20.45
N LEU A 394 -3.69 -3.52 -20.90
CA LEU A 394 -5.13 -3.75 -20.81
C LEU A 394 -5.59 -3.89 -19.35
N ALA A 395 -4.84 -4.60 -18.51
CA ALA A 395 -5.15 -4.70 -17.09
C ALA A 395 -5.09 -3.32 -16.39
N ALA A 396 -4.08 -2.53 -16.68
CA ALA A 396 -3.94 -1.18 -16.14
C ALA A 396 -5.02 -0.22 -16.65
N LEU A 397 -5.37 -0.32 -17.92
CA LEU A 397 -6.45 0.47 -18.54
C LEU A 397 -7.80 0.16 -17.89
N TRP A 398 -8.07 -1.12 -17.62
CA TRP A 398 -9.27 -1.50 -16.89
C TRP A 398 -9.31 -0.87 -15.50
N MET A 399 -8.21 -0.90 -14.75
CA MET A 399 -8.12 -0.24 -13.43
C MET A 399 -8.33 1.28 -13.51
N VAL A 400 -7.86 1.92 -14.57
CA VAL A 400 -8.03 3.37 -14.78
C VAL A 400 -9.47 3.71 -15.14
N LEU A 401 -10.13 2.91 -16.01
CA LEU A 401 -11.51 3.14 -16.40
C LEU A 401 -12.49 2.96 -15.22
N GLU A 402 -12.24 1.98 -14.38
CA GLU A 402 -13.03 1.67 -13.18
C GLU A 402 -12.57 2.42 -11.92
N GLU A 403 -11.86 3.52 -12.07
CA GLU A 403 -11.29 4.31 -10.97
C GLU A 403 -12.33 4.78 -9.94
N LYS A 404 -13.57 5.02 -10.39
CA LYS A 404 -14.65 5.55 -9.54
C LYS A 404 -15.42 4.46 -8.78
N ASP A 405 -15.20 3.19 -9.07
CA ASP A 405 -15.90 2.10 -8.38
C ASP A 405 -15.44 2.00 -6.91
N PRO A 406 -16.35 2.21 -5.94
CA PRO A 406 -16.02 2.14 -4.53
C PRO A 406 -15.58 0.74 -4.06
N LYS A 407 -16.03 -0.33 -4.74
CA LYS A 407 -15.64 -1.71 -4.40
C LYS A 407 -14.15 -1.97 -4.67
N LEU A 408 -13.65 -1.47 -5.79
CA LEU A 408 -12.24 -1.60 -6.17
C LEU A 408 -11.35 -0.70 -5.31
N ARG A 409 -11.82 0.51 -5.02
CA ARG A 409 -11.07 1.48 -4.22
C ARG A 409 -10.91 1.08 -2.76
N ASN A 410 -11.93 0.49 -2.15
CA ASN A 410 -12.00 0.15 -0.72
C ASN A 410 -11.76 -1.34 -0.44
N SER A 411 -11.12 -2.06 -1.34
CA SER A 411 -10.77 -3.47 -1.11
C SER A 411 -9.88 -3.63 0.13
N ASN A 412 -10.12 -4.66 0.93
CA ASN A 412 -9.32 -4.96 2.13
C ASN A 412 -7.96 -5.60 1.81
N ASN A 413 -7.72 -5.96 0.56
CA ASN A 413 -6.46 -6.57 0.16
C ASN A 413 -5.37 -5.49 -0.01
N GLU A 414 -4.30 -5.57 0.77
CA GLU A 414 -3.19 -4.61 0.75
C GLU A 414 -2.46 -4.60 -0.60
N ILE A 415 -2.27 -5.78 -1.20
CA ILE A 415 -1.62 -5.90 -2.52
C ILE A 415 -2.44 -5.19 -3.58
N TRP A 416 -3.76 -5.36 -3.53
CA TRP A 416 -4.67 -4.68 -4.45
C TRP A 416 -4.65 -3.16 -4.26
N LYS A 417 -4.65 -2.66 -3.02
CA LYS A 417 -4.52 -1.22 -2.74
C LYS A 417 -3.24 -0.63 -3.31
N MET A 418 -2.14 -1.34 -3.17
CA MET A 418 -0.84 -0.92 -3.72
C MET A 418 -0.88 -0.88 -5.26
N MET A 419 -1.38 -1.92 -5.90
CA MET A 419 -1.51 -1.99 -7.37
C MET A 419 -2.47 -0.91 -7.89
N PHE A 420 -3.59 -0.71 -7.23
CA PHE A 420 -4.57 0.31 -7.63
C PHE A 420 -4.03 1.73 -7.46
N GLY A 421 -3.25 1.99 -6.42
CA GLY A 421 -2.55 3.27 -6.24
C GLY A 421 -1.52 3.56 -7.34
N GLY A 422 -0.89 2.55 -7.89
CA GLY A 422 0.09 2.63 -8.99
C GLY A 422 -0.48 2.36 -10.39
N ARG A 423 -1.78 2.43 -10.60
CA ARG A 423 -2.42 2.08 -11.89
C ARG A 423 -1.87 2.83 -13.10
N TYR A 424 -1.60 4.13 -12.96
CA TYR A 424 -1.02 4.93 -14.05
C TYR A 424 0.42 4.55 -14.35
N LEU A 425 1.19 4.23 -13.33
CA LEU A 425 2.55 3.73 -13.47
C LEU A 425 2.57 2.42 -14.24
N ILE A 426 1.69 1.47 -13.90
CA ILE A 426 1.57 0.18 -14.58
C ILE A 426 1.12 0.37 -16.03
N LEU A 427 0.22 1.30 -16.30
CA LEU A 427 -0.20 1.63 -17.66
C LEU A 427 0.96 2.13 -18.51
N LEU A 428 1.76 3.06 -18.00
CA LEU A 428 2.94 3.56 -18.71
C LEU A 428 4.01 2.48 -18.89
N MET A 429 4.25 1.65 -17.88
CA MET A 429 5.16 0.51 -18.01
C MET A 429 4.72 -0.45 -19.11
N GLY A 430 3.45 -0.76 -19.19
CA GLY A 430 2.89 -1.60 -20.25
C GLY A 430 3.03 -0.99 -21.63
N LEU A 431 2.72 0.29 -21.81
CA LEU A 431 2.83 0.99 -23.09
C LEU A 431 4.29 1.09 -23.57
N PHE A 432 5.22 1.42 -22.70
CA PHE A 432 6.65 1.44 -23.04
C PHE A 432 7.18 0.03 -23.34
N SER A 433 6.66 -1.00 -22.67
CA SER A 433 7.00 -2.40 -22.95
C SER A 433 6.57 -2.83 -24.35
N ILE A 434 5.43 -2.36 -24.83
CA ILE A 434 4.99 -2.59 -26.22
C ILE A 434 6.00 -1.99 -27.20
N TYR A 435 6.42 -0.74 -26.97
CA TYR A 435 7.41 -0.08 -27.82
C TYR A 435 8.75 -0.83 -27.83
N THR A 436 9.26 -1.20 -26.66
CA THR A 436 10.53 -1.92 -26.54
C THR A 436 10.44 -3.32 -27.14
N GLY A 437 9.32 -4.00 -26.96
CA GLY A 437 9.05 -5.29 -27.60
C GLY A 437 9.02 -5.19 -29.11
N ALA A 438 8.50 -4.12 -29.68
CA ALA A 438 8.55 -3.87 -31.11
C ALA A 438 9.98 -3.67 -31.62
N ILE A 439 10.83 -2.99 -30.85
CA ILE A 439 12.25 -2.85 -31.19
C ILE A 439 12.99 -4.19 -31.14
N TYR A 440 12.73 -5.03 -30.14
CA TYR A 440 13.30 -6.37 -30.05
C TYR A 440 12.66 -7.36 -31.02
N ASN A 441 11.55 -6.97 -31.65
CA ASN A 441 10.75 -7.81 -32.53
C ASN A 441 10.37 -9.15 -31.87
N GLU A 442 9.88 -9.08 -30.65
CA GLU A 442 9.40 -10.20 -29.86
C GLU A 442 7.91 -10.01 -29.54
N CYS A 443 7.13 -11.03 -29.83
CA CYS A 443 5.74 -11.14 -29.42
C CYS A 443 5.51 -12.57 -28.93
N PHE A 444 5.36 -12.76 -27.61
CA PHE A 444 5.33 -14.09 -26.97
C PHE A 444 6.48 -14.99 -27.42
N SER A 445 7.71 -14.47 -27.47
CA SER A 445 8.95 -15.11 -27.92
C SER A 445 9.07 -15.39 -29.44
N ARG A 446 8.12 -14.92 -30.25
CA ARG A 446 8.17 -15.08 -31.69
C ARG A 446 8.39 -13.75 -32.38
N SER A 447 9.26 -13.80 -33.40
CA SER A 447 9.52 -12.63 -34.24
C SER A 447 8.43 -12.45 -35.27
N LEU A 448 8.02 -11.19 -35.51
CA LEU A 448 7.06 -10.83 -36.53
C LEU A 448 7.80 -10.33 -37.78
N SER A 449 7.43 -10.84 -38.94
CA SER A 449 7.96 -10.40 -40.23
C SER A 449 7.02 -9.34 -40.84
N THR A 450 7.19 -8.07 -40.38
CA THR A 450 6.40 -6.93 -40.90
C THR A 450 6.99 -6.32 -42.16
N PHE A 451 8.31 -6.37 -42.30
CA PHE A 451 9.07 -5.89 -43.45
C PHE A 451 9.88 -7.04 -44.03
N ALA A 452 10.35 -6.88 -45.27
CA ALA A 452 11.21 -7.86 -45.89
C ALA A 452 12.58 -7.94 -45.18
N SER A 453 13.07 -9.15 -44.92
CA SER A 453 14.40 -9.37 -44.38
C SER A 453 15.50 -8.91 -45.33
N GLY A 454 16.54 -8.31 -44.82
CA GLY A 454 17.71 -7.92 -45.62
C GLY A 454 18.64 -9.09 -45.96
N TRP A 455 18.42 -10.29 -45.41
CA TRP A 455 19.24 -11.46 -45.64
C TRP A 455 18.56 -12.40 -46.63
N HIS A 456 19.29 -12.77 -47.72
CA HIS A 456 18.79 -13.64 -48.76
C HIS A 456 19.68 -14.88 -48.93
N VAL A 457 19.04 -16.02 -49.07
CA VAL A 457 19.70 -17.32 -49.21
C VAL A 457 20.07 -17.64 -50.69
N GLY A 458 19.29 -17.09 -51.63
CA GLY A 458 19.43 -17.38 -53.06
C GLY A 458 20.86 -17.25 -53.61
N PRO A 459 21.58 -16.15 -53.37
CA PRO A 459 22.94 -15.95 -53.86
C PRO A 459 23.96 -17.01 -53.40
N MET A 460 23.73 -17.67 -52.26
CA MET A 460 24.60 -18.74 -51.77
C MET A 460 24.48 -20.01 -52.66
N PHE A 461 23.30 -20.29 -53.18
CA PHE A 461 23.08 -21.38 -54.13
C PHE A 461 23.54 -21.01 -55.53
N ASP A 462 23.23 -19.79 -56.00
CA ASP A 462 23.54 -19.33 -57.34
C ASP A 462 25.06 -19.30 -57.61
N LYS A 463 25.86 -19.00 -56.56
CA LYS A 463 27.32 -18.97 -56.64
C LYS A 463 27.99 -20.28 -56.26
N ASN A 464 27.21 -21.37 -56.17
CA ASN A 464 27.67 -22.71 -55.80
C ASN A 464 28.51 -22.81 -54.50
N ILE A 465 28.33 -21.90 -53.58
CA ILE A 465 28.99 -21.92 -52.27
C ILE A 465 28.40 -23.06 -51.43
N TRP A 466 27.08 -23.23 -51.47
CA TRP A 466 26.39 -24.36 -50.84
C TRP A 466 26.15 -25.48 -51.89
N ASN A 467 27.13 -26.39 -52.00
CA ASN A 467 27.01 -27.57 -52.84
C ASN A 467 26.29 -28.71 -52.11
N ALA A 468 25.83 -29.71 -52.84
CA ALA A 468 25.14 -30.86 -52.24
C ALA A 468 25.99 -31.58 -51.15
N SER A 469 27.30 -31.64 -51.32
CA SER A 469 28.24 -32.18 -50.35
C SER A 469 28.32 -31.37 -49.05
N VAL A 470 28.20 -30.04 -49.13
CA VAL A 470 28.18 -29.15 -47.96
C VAL A 470 26.84 -29.24 -47.24
N LEU A 471 25.74 -29.41 -47.95
CA LEU A 471 24.40 -29.58 -47.38
C LEU A 471 24.29 -30.92 -46.64
N GLU A 472 24.87 -31.98 -47.12
CA GLU A 472 24.85 -33.31 -46.46
C GLU A 472 25.82 -33.42 -45.29
N GLY A 473 26.97 -32.72 -45.36
CA GLY A 473 28.03 -32.78 -44.34
C GLY A 473 27.87 -31.87 -43.14
N ASN A 474 27.08 -30.83 -43.26
CA ASN A 474 26.93 -29.80 -42.20
C ASN A 474 25.48 -29.70 -41.72
N LYS A 475 25.31 -29.84 -40.43
CA LYS A 475 24.01 -29.69 -39.77
C LYS A 475 23.55 -28.23 -39.73
N PHE A 476 24.46 -27.30 -39.70
CA PHE A 476 24.21 -25.87 -39.67
C PHE A 476 24.97 -25.16 -40.79
N LEU A 477 24.27 -24.42 -41.58
CA LEU A 477 24.81 -23.65 -42.70
C LEU A 477 25.05 -22.20 -42.30
N SER A 478 26.21 -21.63 -42.64
CA SER A 478 26.54 -20.24 -42.36
C SER A 478 26.39 -19.39 -43.62
N MET A 479 25.71 -18.24 -43.48
CA MET A 479 25.61 -17.23 -44.54
C MET A 479 26.80 -16.27 -44.43
N ASP A 480 27.56 -16.12 -45.53
CA ASP A 480 28.70 -15.18 -45.58
C ASP A 480 28.21 -13.82 -46.13
N PRO A 481 28.22 -12.74 -45.35
CA PRO A 481 27.78 -11.43 -45.81
C PRO A 481 28.74 -10.78 -46.83
N VAL A 482 29.96 -11.33 -47.03
CA VAL A 482 30.90 -10.87 -48.06
C VAL A 482 30.40 -11.21 -49.48
N VAL A 483 29.60 -12.25 -49.62
CA VAL A 483 28.99 -12.62 -50.87
C VAL A 483 27.95 -11.58 -51.29
N SER A 484 28.09 -11.01 -52.49
CA SER A 484 27.16 -10.01 -52.99
C SER A 484 25.75 -10.54 -53.12
N GLY A 485 24.78 -9.80 -52.59
CA GLY A 485 23.35 -10.15 -52.63
C GLY A 485 22.84 -10.93 -51.41
N VAL A 486 23.70 -11.43 -50.53
CA VAL A 486 23.30 -12.13 -49.28
C VAL A 486 22.74 -11.13 -48.27
N PHE A 487 23.42 -10.00 -48.06
CA PHE A 487 22.92 -8.90 -47.28
C PHE A 487 22.70 -7.68 -48.15
N THR A 488 21.46 -7.20 -48.24
CA THR A 488 21.10 -6.09 -49.13
C THR A 488 20.91 -4.79 -48.39
N SER A 489 20.17 -4.79 -47.32
CA SER A 489 19.88 -3.61 -46.50
C SER A 489 19.58 -3.99 -45.06
N PRO A 490 19.83 -3.10 -44.08
CA PRO A 490 19.43 -3.35 -42.72
C PRO A 490 17.90 -3.35 -42.60
N TYR A 491 17.37 -4.08 -41.61
CA TYR A 491 15.94 -4.12 -41.31
C TYR A 491 15.44 -2.73 -40.93
N PRO A 492 14.31 -2.22 -41.46
CA PRO A 492 13.89 -0.83 -41.26
C PRO A 492 13.58 -0.46 -39.84
N PHE A 493 13.02 -1.39 -39.04
CA PHE A 493 12.62 -1.13 -37.67
C PHE A 493 12.79 -2.38 -36.78
N GLY A 494 13.62 -2.26 -35.77
CA GLY A 494 13.86 -3.34 -34.82
C GLY A 494 14.87 -4.39 -35.31
N ILE A 495 14.85 -5.55 -34.67
CA ILE A 495 15.73 -6.68 -34.98
C ILE A 495 15.14 -7.48 -36.18
N ASP A 496 15.99 -7.89 -37.10
CA ASP A 496 15.59 -8.72 -38.23
C ASP A 496 15.02 -10.08 -37.78
N PRO A 497 13.85 -10.52 -38.23
CA PRO A 497 13.25 -11.79 -37.85
C PRO A 497 14.11 -13.03 -38.20
N VAL A 498 15.05 -12.90 -39.13
CA VAL A 498 16.02 -13.99 -39.47
C VAL A 498 16.80 -14.44 -38.23
N TRP A 499 17.12 -13.55 -37.32
CA TRP A 499 17.81 -13.90 -36.04
C TRP A 499 16.97 -14.82 -35.16
N GLY A 500 15.67 -14.81 -35.27
CA GLY A 500 14.77 -15.73 -34.54
C GLY A 500 14.96 -17.20 -34.94
N MET A 501 15.43 -17.46 -36.15
CA MET A 501 15.73 -18.80 -36.66
C MET A 501 17.21 -19.14 -36.62
N ALA A 502 18.09 -18.18 -36.36
CA ALA A 502 19.53 -18.36 -36.33
C ALA A 502 20.00 -19.17 -35.09
N ASN A 503 20.99 -20.05 -35.31
CA ASN A 503 21.59 -20.81 -34.20
C ASN A 503 22.41 -19.92 -33.26
N ASN A 504 22.98 -18.82 -33.77
CA ASN A 504 23.74 -17.84 -33.00
C ASN A 504 22.93 -16.65 -32.49
N LYS A 505 21.60 -16.78 -32.37
CA LYS A 505 20.68 -15.78 -31.88
C LYS A 505 21.12 -15.20 -30.52
N LEU A 506 21.47 -16.09 -29.58
CA LEU A 506 21.91 -15.68 -28.25
C LEU A 506 23.17 -14.82 -28.26
N THR A 507 24.16 -15.17 -29.05
CA THR A 507 25.42 -14.41 -29.17
C THR A 507 25.15 -13.00 -29.70
N PHE A 508 24.32 -12.89 -30.71
CA PHE A 508 23.92 -11.60 -31.28
C PHE A 508 23.13 -10.75 -30.28
N LEU A 509 22.13 -11.33 -29.65
CA LEU A 509 21.28 -10.62 -28.68
C LEU A 509 22.08 -10.17 -27.45
N ASN A 510 22.99 -11.00 -26.94
CA ASN A 510 23.88 -10.62 -25.85
C ASN A 510 24.71 -9.40 -26.19
N SER A 511 25.36 -9.40 -27.33
CA SER A 511 26.19 -8.25 -27.78
C SER A 511 25.35 -6.99 -27.94
N TYR A 512 24.21 -7.08 -28.62
CA TYR A 512 23.34 -5.94 -28.87
C TYR A 512 22.76 -5.35 -27.57
N LYS A 513 22.16 -6.19 -26.75
CA LYS A 513 21.52 -5.74 -25.52
C LYS A 513 22.51 -5.20 -24.49
N MET A 514 23.70 -5.79 -24.41
CA MET A 514 24.77 -5.31 -23.53
C MET A 514 25.23 -3.91 -23.92
N LYS A 515 25.50 -3.68 -25.19
CA LYS A 515 25.91 -2.37 -25.72
C LYS A 515 24.83 -1.32 -25.54
N MET A 516 23.58 -1.66 -25.81
CA MET A 516 22.44 -0.79 -25.58
C MET A 516 22.28 -0.43 -24.08
N SER A 517 22.49 -1.39 -23.18
CA SER A 517 22.43 -1.17 -21.74
C SER A 517 23.49 -0.16 -21.27
N VAL A 518 24.70 -0.29 -21.78
CA VAL A 518 25.80 0.66 -21.46
C VAL A 518 25.46 2.06 -21.98
N ILE A 519 24.96 2.18 -23.21
CA ILE A 519 24.58 3.48 -23.79
C ILE A 519 23.50 4.16 -22.95
N ILE A 520 22.42 3.43 -22.64
CA ILE A 520 21.33 3.96 -21.80
C ILE A 520 21.84 4.35 -20.42
N GLY A 521 22.68 3.53 -19.82
CA GLY A 521 23.26 3.79 -18.52
C GLY A 521 24.10 5.05 -18.46
N VAL A 522 24.99 5.24 -19.43
CA VAL A 522 25.84 6.43 -19.50
C VAL A 522 25.00 7.70 -19.74
N ILE A 523 24.02 7.64 -20.63
CA ILE A 523 23.10 8.77 -20.87
C ILE A 523 22.34 9.14 -19.61
N HIS A 524 21.80 8.16 -18.90
CA HIS A 524 21.00 8.37 -17.69
C HIS A 524 21.84 8.96 -16.54
N MET A 525 23.05 8.43 -16.32
CA MET A 525 23.96 8.96 -15.32
C MET A 525 24.43 10.40 -15.65
N THR A 526 24.73 10.67 -16.91
CA THR A 526 25.11 12.01 -17.36
C THR A 526 23.97 13.00 -17.16
N PHE A 527 22.74 12.59 -17.45
CA PHE A 527 21.57 13.41 -17.19
C PHE A 527 21.39 13.68 -15.67
N GLY A 528 21.62 12.67 -14.82
CA GLY A 528 21.59 12.86 -13.37
C GLY A 528 22.65 13.87 -12.88
N VAL A 529 23.87 13.79 -13.40
CA VAL A 529 24.92 14.77 -13.08
C VAL A 529 24.54 16.16 -13.57
N CYS A 530 24.00 16.30 -14.78
CA CYS A 530 23.55 17.60 -15.30
C CYS A 530 22.42 18.23 -14.45
N LEU A 531 21.56 17.43 -13.81
CA LEU A 531 20.53 17.95 -12.90
C LEU A 531 21.14 18.63 -11.66
N SER A 532 22.32 18.22 -11.24
CA SER A 532 23.03 18.90 -10.15
C SER A 532 23.34 20.39 -10.47
N PHE A 533 23.47 20.74 -11.73
CA PHE A 533 23.65 22.14 -12.13
C PHE A 533 22.47 23.02 -11.67
N PHE A 534 21.27 22.56 -11.84
CA PHE A 534 20.07 23.32 -11.44
C PHE A 534 20.01 23.52 -9.93
N ASN A 535 20.42 22.52 -9.15
CA ASN A 535 20.52 22.65 -7.70
C ASN A 535 21.57 23.69 -7.30
N TYR A 536 22.79 23.61 -7.85
CA TYR A 536 23.84 24.54 -7.54
C TYR A 536 23.51 25.98 -7.97
N TRP A 537 22.87 26.13 -9.12
CA TRP A 537 22.45 27.44 -9.61
C TRP A 537 21.39 28.07 -8.70
N HIS A 538 20.37 27.29 -8.30
CA HIS A 538 19.33 27.81 -7.43
C HIS A 538 19.86 28.21 -6.04
N PHE A 539 20.71 27.40 -5.45
CA PHE A 539 21.32 27.69 -4.14
C PHE A 539 22.48 28.67 -4.20
N LYS A 540 22.78 29.25 -5.38
CA LYS A 540 23.89 30.22 -5.63
C LYS A 540 25.27 29.69 -5.22
N LYS A 541 25.49 28.37 -5.34
CA LYS A 541 26.77 27.72 -5.09
C LYS A 541 27.62 27.67 -6.37
N ILE A 542 27.98 28.83 -6.95
CA ILE A 542 28.70 28.91 -8.23
C ILE A 542 30.07 28.23 -8.16
N SER A 543 30.74 28.29 -7.02
CA SER A 543 32.01 27.58 -6.83
C SER A 543 31.88 26.07 -6.99
N SER A 544 30.77 25.49 -6.55
CA SER A 544 30.50 24.08 -6.74
C SER A 544 30.27 23.71 -8.20
N VAL A 545 29.75 24.60 -9.01
CA VAL A 545 29.62 24.37 -10.46
C VAL A 545 31.00 24.17 -11.10
N PHE A 546 31.94 25.02 -10.79
CA PHE A 546 33.28 24.96 -11.41
C PHE A 546 34.19 23.87 -10.82
N PHE A 547 34.08 23.59 -9.53
CA PHE A 547 35.00 22.67 -8.85
C PHE A 547 34.43 21.27 -8.60
N VAL A 548 33.12 21.07 -8.75
CA VAL A 548 32.49 19.79 -8.56
C VAL A 548 31.83 19.30 -9.85
N LEU A 549 30.92 20.09 -10.42
CA LEU A 549 30.13 19.65 -11.57
C LEU A 549 30.96 19.46 -12.84
N ILE A 550 31.80 20.43 -13.20
CA ILE A 550 32.61 20.36 -14.41
C ILE A 550 33.62 19.21 -14.36
N PRO A 551 34.39 19.02 -13.27
CA PRO A 551 35.27 17.85 -13.16
C PRO A 551 34.53 16.51 -13.22
N GLU A 552 33.33 16.40 -12.62
CA GLU A 552 32.50 15.20 -12.69
C GLU A 552 32.06 14.89 -14.12
N LEU A 553 31.60 15.90 -14.86
CA LEU A 553 31.25 15.76 -16.26
C LEU A 553 32.41 15.36 -17.13
N PHE A 554 33.57 15.97 -16.94
CA PHE A 554 34.79 15.61 -17.70
C PHE A 554 35.20 14.17 -17.42
N PHE A 555 35.22 13.74 -16.18
CA PHE A 555 35.54 12.37 -15.84
C PHE A 555 34.58 11.37 -16.50
N MET A 556 33.29 11.60 -16.36
CA MET A 556 32.29 10.72 -16.95
C MET A 556 32.32 10.68 -18.46
N LEU A 557 32.34 11.85 -19.11
CA LEU A 557 32.25 11.93 -20.56
C LEU A 557 33.58 11.52 -21.26
N CYS A 558 34.71 11.83 -20.69
CA CYS A 558 35.99 11.45 -21.30
C CYS A 558 36.21 9.93 -21.29
N LEU A 559 35.70 9.24 -20.30
CA LEU A 559 35.87 7.80 -20.22
C LEU A 559 34.68 7.06 -20.84
N PHE A 560 33.51 7.18 -20.20
CA PHE A 560 32.31 6.41 -20.57
C PHE A 560 31.57 6.99 -21.77
N GLY A 561 31.57 8.31 -21.92
CA GLY A 561 31.04 8.97 -23.12
C GLY A 561 31.80 8.58 -24.36
N TYR A 562 33.14 8.46 -24.24
CA TYR A 562 33.98 7.96 -25.34
C TYR A 562 33.70 6.48 -25.67
N LEU A 563 33.46 5.67 -24.65
CA LEU A 563 33.05 4.27 -24.87
C LEU A 563 31.74 4.19 -25.67
N VAL A 564 30.74 4.98 -25.32
CA VAL A 564 29.50 5.11 -26.08
C VAL A 564 29.72 5.57 -27.48
N PHE A 565 30.60 6.57 -27.66
CA PHE A 565 30.99 7.05 -28.99
C PHE A 565 31.61 5.93 -29.84
N MET A 566 32.51 5.14 -29.29
CA MET A 566 33.13 4.02 -30.03
C MET A 566 32.09 2.98 -30.44
N VAL A 567 31.16 2.67 -29.56
CA VAL A 567 30.06 1.69 -29.87
C VAL A 567 29.22 2.21 -31.03
N VAL A 568 28.76 3.45 -30.96
CA VAL A 568 27.90 4.03 -32.00
C VAL A 568 28.68 4.22 -33.31
N PHE A 569 29.93 4.64 -33.24
CA PHE A 569 30.77 4.78 -34.41
C PHE A 569 30.98 3.45 -35.13
N LYS A 570 31.25 2.36 -34.40
CA LYS A 570 31.38 1.03 -34.98
C LYS A 570 30.06 0.58 -35.66
N TRP A 571 28.93 0.85 -35.06
CA TRP A 571 27.63 0.50 -35.66
C TRP A 571 27.38 1.26 -36.98
N ILE A 572 27.80 2.48 -37.08
CA ILE A 572 27.61 3.32 -38.31
C ILE A 572 28.65 3.03 -39.34
N ALA A 573 29.93 2.94 -38.98
CA ALA A 573 31.03 2.88 -39.92
C ALA A 573 31.31 1.49 -40.51
N TYR A 574 30.97 0.44 -39.80
CA TYR A 574 31.26 -0.94 -40.20
C TYR A 574 30.00 -1.63 -40.73
N THR A 575 30.13 -2.30 -41.86
CA THR A 575 29.09 -3.10 -42.48
C THR A 575 29.28 -4.60 -42.13
N PRO A 576 28.24 -5.44 -42.26
CA PRO A 576 28.36 -6.89 -42.06
C PRO A 576 29.45 -7.56 -42.88
N ALA A 577 29.72 -7.05 -44.10
CA ALA A 577 30.81 -7.56 -44.95
C ALA A 577 32.20 -7.38 -44.33
N GLN A 578 32.40 -6.40 -43.45
CA GLN A 578 33.64 -6.09 -42.79
C GLN A 578 33.74 -6.77 -41.39
N SER A 579 32.89 -7.67 -41.06
CA SER A 579 32.83 -8.31 -39.73
C SER A 579 34.10 -9.02 -39.29
N LYS A 580 34.88 -9.56 -40.23
CA LYS A 580 36.16 -10.21 -39.97
C LYS A 580 37.33 -9.24 -39.70
N ILE A 581 37.20 -7.99 -40.12
CA ILE A 581 38.23 -6.96 -40.03
C ILE A 581 37.91 -5.98 -38.90
N ALA A 582 36.68 -5.97 -38.39
CA ALA A 582 36.21 -5.02 -37.38
C ALA A 582 37.04 -5.12 -36.08
N PRO A 583 37.50 -3.99 -35.52
CA PRO A 583 38.24 -3.99 -34.27
C PRO A 583 37.34 -4.25 -33.04
N SER A 584 37.91 -4.80 -31.99
CA SER A 584 37.21 -4.99 -30.71
C SER A 584 37.20 -3.70 -29.89
N ILE A 585 36.03 -3.23 -29.50
CA ILE A 585 35.86 -2.02 -28.69
C ILE A 585 36.38 -2.24 -27.27
N LEU A 586 36.19 -3.40 -26.70
CA LEU A 586 36.64 -3.73 -25.35
C LEU A 586 38.18 -3.64 -25.25
N ILE A 587 38.88 -4.20 -26.20
CA ILE A 587 40.36 -4.15 -26.25
C ILE A 587 40.82 -2.71 -26.41
N HIS A 588 40.19 -1.92 -27.27
CA HIS A 588 40.49 -0.50 -27.38
C HIS A 588 40.30 0.28 -26.10
N PHE A 589 39.22 0.00 -25.36
CA PHE A 589 38.94 0.64 -24.09
C PHE A 589 39.95 0.28 -23.02
N ILE A 590 40.38 -0.99 -22.95
CA ILE A 590 41.45 -1.43 -22.04
C ILE A 590 42.80 -0.79 -22.40
N ASP A 591 43.16 -0.79 -23.69
CA ASP A 591 44.37 -0.18 -24.15
C ASP A 591 44.43 1.33 -23.90
N MET A 592 43.31 2.00 -23.94
CA MET A 592 43.16 3.40 -23.55
C MET A 592 43.65 3.65 -22.12
N PHE A 593 43.25 2.83 -21.16
CA PHE A 593 43.67 2.93 -19.76
C PHE A 593 45.15 2.57 -19.55
N LEU A 594 45.65 1.57 -20.29
CA LEU A 594 47.00 1.08 -20.14
C LEU A 594 48.05 1.85 -20.97
N PHE A 595 47.62 2.80 -21.80
CA PHE A 595 48.46 3.54 -22.75
C PHE A 595 49.23 2.61 -23.69
N THR A 596 48.74 1.44 -23.97
CA THR A 596 49.34 0.45 -24.87
C THR A 596 48.75 0.55 -26.26
N ASP A 597 49.53 0.15 -27.26
CA ASP A 597 49.08 -0.01 -28.65
C ASP A 597 49.16 -1.48 -29.00
N ASN A 598 48.01 -2.07 -29.36
CA ASN A 598 47.95 -3.46 -29.75
C ASN A 598 47.90 -3.55 -31.27
N PRO A 599 48.96 -4.11 -31.92
CA PRO A 599 49.02 -4.20 -33.39
C PRO A 599 47.99 -5.17 -33.96
N ASP A 600 47.46 -6.12 -33.17
CA ASP A 600 46.48 -7.10 -33.62
C ASP A 600 45.05 -6.53 -33.73
N ASN A 601 44.84 -5.35 -33.16
CA ASN A 601 43.54 -4.68 -33.18
C ASN A 601 43.65 -3.38 -33.99
N PRO A 602 43.11 -3.35 -35.22
CA PRO A 602 43.21 -2.17 -36.08
C PRO A 602 42.42 -0.99 -35.49
N GLN A 603 42.87 0.22 -35.77
CA GLN A 603 42.24 1.45 -35.32
C GLN A 603 40.86 1.63 -35.95
N LEU A 604 39.87 2.13 -35.19
CA LEU A 604 38.53 2.48 -35.69
C LEU A 604 38.55 3.65 -36.67
N TYR A 605 39.40 4.64 -36.39
CA TYR A 605 39.56 5.85 -37.22
C TYR A 605 40.97 6.40 -37.09
N LYS A 606 41.35 7.28 -38.00
CA LYS A 606 42.69 7.91 -37.98
C LYS A 606 42.83 8.84 -36.77
N GLY A 607 43.95 8.75 -36.08
CA GLY A 607 44.25 9.59 -34.91
C GLY A 607 43.62 9.12 -33.62
N GLN A 608 43.05 7.94 -33.56
CA GLN A 608 42.41 7.37 -32.35
C GLN A 608 43.33 7.38 -31.14
N LEU A 609 44.59 6.99 -31.27
CA LEU A 609 45.55 6.95 -30.17
C LEU A 609 45.77 8.32 -29.52
N VAL A 610 45.89 9.36 -30.32
CA VAL A 610 46.07 10.73 -29.81
C VAL A 610 44.83 11.20 -29.05
N VAL A 611 43.64 10.95 -29.60
CA VAL A 611 42.40 11.31 -28.95
C VAL A 611 42.21 10.57 -27.62
N GLN A 612 42.50 9.27 -27.59
CA GLN A 612 42.41 8.45 -26.37
C GLN A 612 43.36 8.95 -25.27
N LYS A 613 44.63 9.25 -25.63
CA LYS A 613 45.59 9.78 -24.67
C LYS A 613 45.18 11.14 -24.12
N VAL A 614 44.66 12.03 -24.94
CA VAL A 614 44.17 13.35 -24.51
C VAL A 614 42.97 13.18 -23.57
N LEU A 615 42.02 12.34 -23.88
CA LEU A 615 40.83 12.10 -23.05
C LEU A 615 41.18 11.49 -21.70
N VAL A 616 42.08 10.51 -21.65
CA VAL A 616 42.55 9.92 -20.38
C VAL A 616 43.27 10.92 -19.52
N VAL A 617 44.13 11.76 -20.11
CA VAL A 617 44.84 12.82 -19.37
C VAL A 617 43.85 13.83 -18.81
N LEU A 618 42.84 14.26 -19.56
CA LEU A 618 41.79 15.15 -19.07
C LEU A 618 40.99 14.51 -17.91
N ALA A 619 40.63 13.26 -18.02
CA ALA A 619 39.93 12.54 -16.97
C ALA A 619 40.77 12.41 -15.69
N LEU A 620 42.05 12.06 -15.81
CA LEU A 620 42.97 11.97 -14.68
C LEU A 620 43.26 13.33 -14.06
N CYS A 621 43.33 14.42 -14.82
CA CYS A 621 43.48 15.78 -14.30
C CYS A 621 42.20 16.28 -13.60
N SER A 622 41.02 15.79 -13.97
CA SER A 622 39.78 16.20 -13.33
C SER A 622 39.65 15.68 -11.88
N VAL A 623 40.25 14.53 -11.56
CA VAL A 623 40.20 13.95 -10.21
C VAL A 623 40.87 14.82 -9.14
N PRO A 624 42.13 15.34 -9.32
CA PRO A 624 42.71 16.29 -8.37
C PRO A 624 41.93 17.60 -8.24
N VAL A 625 41.35 18.11 -9.32
CA VAL A 625 40.52 19.31 -9.29
C VAL A 625 39.27 19.06 -8.44
N LEU A 626 38.63 17.93 -8.60
CA LEU A 626 37.48 17.54 -7.79
C LEU A 626 37.84 17.37 -6.30
N LEU A 627 38.99 16.78 -6.01
CA LEU A 627 39.44 16.51 -4.64
C LEU A 627 39.87 17.78 -3.91
N LEU A 628 40.66 18.66 -4.54
CA LEU A 628 41.33 19.78 -3.90
C LEU A 628 40.71 21.14 -4.22
N GLY A 629 40.01 21.29 -5.31
CA GLY A 629 39.48 22.57 -5.78
C GLY A 629 38.55 23.26 -4.80
N LYS A 630 37.48 22.56 -4.38
CA LYS A 630 36.48 23.09 -3.48
C LYS A 630 37.01 23.38 -2.07
N PRO A 631 37.76 22.48 -1.40
CA PRO A 631 38.38 22.80 -0.12
C PRO A 631 39.34 23.99 -0.16
N THR A 632 40.15 24.08 -1.19
CA THR A 632 41.10 25.20 -1.37
C THR A 632 40.36 26.52 -1.58
N TRP A 633 39.32 26.53 -2.40
CA TRP A 633 38.51 27.72 -2.60
C TRP A 633 37.82 28.18 -1.30
N GLN A 634 37.24 27.25 -0.54
CA GLN A 634 36.61 27.56 0.73
C GLN A 634 37.62 28.11 1.75
N TYR A 635 38.81 27.53 1.82
CA TYR A 635 39.89 28.02 2.68
C TYR A 635 40.34 29.43 2.30
N LEU A 636 40.56 29.70 1.01
CA LEU A 636 40.94 31.04 0.52
C LEU A 636 39.81 32.06 0.78
N ALA A 637 38.56 31.68 0.58
CA ALA A 637 37.41 32.55 0.84
C ALA A 637 37.27 32.85 2.34
N PHE A 638 37.49 31.86 3.21
CA PHE A 638 37.53 32.03 4.65
C PHE A 638 38.64 32.97 5.08
N LYS A 639 39.88 32.77 4.60
CA LYS A 639 41.03 33.65 4.88
C LYS A 639 40.77 35.09 4.42
N ARG A 640 40.07 35.29 3.31
CA ARG A 640 39.74 36.63 2.78
C ARG A 640 38.70 37.37 3.62
N ARG A 641 37.72 36.63 4.23
CA ARG A 641 36.62 37.25 4.99
C ARG A 641 36.94 37.64 6.42
N ARG A 642 38.06 37.18 7.01
CA ARG A 642 38.51 37.48 8.38
C ARG A 642 37.45 37.35 9.50
N GLN A 643 36.39 36.63 9.32
CA GLN A 643 35.30 36.49 10.29
C GLN A 643 35.15 35.04 10.79
N HIS A 644 35.04 34.91 12.12
CA HIS A 644 34.79 33.70 12.90
C HIS A 644 33.66 32.82 12.42
N PRO A 645 33.60 31.56 12.75
CA PRO A 645 34.25 30.75 13.77
C PRO A 645 35.19 29.69 13.16
N GLU A 646 35.76 28.82 13.98
CA GLU A 646 36.68 27.73 13.64
C GLU A 646 36.28 26.99 12.35
N PHE A 647 37.03 27.26 11.28
CA PHE A 647 36.93 26.53 10.04
C PHE A 647 37.83 25.30 10.15
N ASP A 648 37.19 24.14 10.32
CA ASP A 648 37.93 22.88 10.36
C ASP A 648 38.25 22.42 8.94
N VAL A 649 39.47 22.70 8.52
CA VAL A 649 40.02 22.34 7.22
C VAL A 649 40.01 20.81 7.03
N ALA A 650 40.27 20.08 8.11
CA ALA A 650 40.32 18.63 8.05
C ALA A 650 38.93 18.02 7.75
N ASP A 651 37.88 18.54 8.36
CA ASP A 651 36.51 18.06 8.13
C ASP A 651 36.04 18.30 6.68
N VAL A 652 36.26 19.51 6.15
CA VAL A 652 35.92 19.84 4.77
C VAL A 652 36.71 18.99 3.77
N PHE A 653 37.99 18.78 4.03
CA PHE A 653 38.83 17.93 3.20
C PHE A 653 38.35 16.45 3.23
N MET A 654 38.02 15.93 4.40
CA MET A 654 37.50 14.58 4.55
C MET A 654 36.17 14.37 3.79
N HIS A 655 35.24 15.31 3.92
CA HIS A 655 34.00 15.26 3.16
C HIS A 655 34.21 15.26 1.67
N GLN A 656 35.12 16.12 1.18
CA GLN A 656 35.39 16.18 -0.26
C GLN A 656 36.13 14.93 -0.75
N ALA A 657 37.04 14.39 0.05
CA ALA A 657 37.72 13.14 -0.27
C ALA A 657 36.75 11.96 -0.39
N ILE A 658 35.82 11.84 0.56
CA ILE A 658 34.78 10.81 0.53
C ILE A 658 33.90 10.97 -0.71
N HIS A 659 33.46 12.18 -1.01
CA HIS A 659 32.66 12.48 -2.20
C HIS A 659 33.40 12.11 -3.50
N THR A 660 34.67 12.46 -3.60
CA THR A 660 35.49 12.16 -4.78
C THR A 660 35.67 10.66 -4.99
N ILE A 661 36.01 9.93 -3.94
CA ILE A 661 36.17 8.48 -3.99
C ILE A 661 34.84 7.81 -4.36
N GLU A 662 33.77 8.21 -3.70
CA GLU A 662 32.43 7.70 -3.99
C GLU A 662 32.03 7.94 -5.45
N TYR A 663 32.25 9.16 -5.96
CA TYR A 663 31.92 9.48 -7.35
C TYR A 663 32.74 8.69 -8.35
N CYS A 664 34.08 8.68 -8.23
CA CYS A 664 34.96 8.02 -9.19
C CYS A 664 34.76 6.50 -9.23
N LEU A 665 34.73 5.86 -8.07
CA LEU A 665 34.45 4.41 -7.99
C LEU A 665 33.00 4.09 -8.33
N GLY A 666 32.07 4.93 -7.92
CA GLY A 666 30.67 4.84 -8.24
C GLY A 666 30.36 4.92 -9.72
N CYS A 667 31.04 5.76 -10.48
CA CYS A 667 30.88 5.82 -11.95
C CYS A 667 31.17 4.48 -12.62
N ILE A 668 32.29 3.86 -12.24
CA ILE A 668 32.68 2.54 -12.79
C ILE A 668 31.67 1.46 -12.37
N SER A 669 31.37 1.39 -11.09
CA SER A 669 30.43 0.42 -10.53
C SER A 669 29.02 0.58 -11.09
N ASN A 670 28.51 1.80 -11.19
CA ASN A 670 27.17 2.07 -11.68
C ASN A 670 27.03 1.77 -13.18
N THR A 671 28.05 2.05 -13.98
CA THR A 671 28.08 1.66 -15.40
C THR A 671 27.99 0.15 -15.54
N ALA A 672 28.72 -0.59 -14.72
CA ALA A 672 28.61 -2.04 -14.67
C ALA A 672 27.23 -2.52 -14.17
N SER A 673 26.62 -1.82 -13.22
CA SER A 673 25.27 -2.16 -12.70
C SER A 673 24.18 -2.01 -13.75
N TYR A 674 24.31 -1.13 -14.73
CA TYR A 674 23.36 -1.03 -15.83
C TYR A 674 23.33 -2.26 -16.74
N LEU A 675 24.31 -3.15 -16.67
CA LEU A 675 24.24 -4.46 -17.32
C LEU A 675 23.09 -5.34 -16.84
N ARG A 676 22.45 -4.97 -15.73
CA ARG A 676 21.20 -5.61 -15.29
C ARG A 676 20.06 -5.49 -16.32
N LEU A 677 20.02 -4.40 -17.07
CA LEU A 677 19.08 -4.22 -18.16
C LEU A 677 19.22 -5.35 -19.19
N TRP A 678 20.43 -5.63 -19.59
CA TRP A 678 20.74 -6.75 -20.47
C TRP A 678 20.37 -8.10 -19.86
N ALA A 679 20.85 -8.37 -18.65
CA ALA A 679 20.66 -9.67 -18.01
C ALA A 679 19.19 -10.01 -17.81
N LEU A 680 18.39 -9.08 -17.33
CA LEU A 680 16.96 -9.30 -17.10
C LEU A 680 16.16 -9.36 -18.40
N SER A 681 16.50 -8.55 -19.39
CA SER A 681 15.87 -8.62 -20.70
C SER A 681 16.11 -9.97 -21.36
N LEU A 682 17.34 -10.48 -21.27
CA LEU A 682 17.68 -11.80 -21.79
C LEU A 682 16.95 -12.91 -21.04
N ALA A 683 16.91 -12.84 -19.72
CA ALA A 683 16.22 -13.83 -18.88
C ALA A 683 14.71 -13.89 -19.22
N HIS A 684 14.07 -12.73 -19.38
CA HIS A 684 12.67 -12.65 -19.77
C HIS A 684 12.41 -13.28 -21.15
N ALA A 685 13.24 -12.95 -22.13
CA ALA A 685 13.14 -13.52 -23.48
C ALA A 685 13.33 -15.03 -23.48
N GLN A 686 14.31 -15.55 -22.73
CA GLN A 686 14.59 -16.98 -22.63
C GLN A 686 13.48 -17.73 -21.90
N LEU A 687 12.94 -17.21 -20.80
CA LEU A 687 11.81 -17.81 -20.12
C LEU A 687 10.57 -17.88 -21.01
N SER A 688 10.30 -16.82 -21.76
CA SER A 688 9.20 -16.78 -22.71
C SER A 688 9.38 -17.84 -23.81
N GLU A 689 10.60 -18.00 -24.33
CA GLU A 689 10.91 -18.99 -25.36
C GLU A 689 10.78 -20.42 -24.84
N VAL A 690 11.27 -20.68 -23.63
CA VAL A 690 11.13 -22.00 -22.99
C VAL A 690 9.66 -22.34 -22.74
N LEU A 691 8.89 -21.40 -22.25
CA LEU A 691 7.47 -21.60 -22.03
C LEU A 691 6.72 -21.91 -23.32
N TRP A 692 7.04 -21.19 -24.41
CA TRP A 692 6.46 -21.44 -25.71
C TRP A 692 6.84 -22.83 -26.24
N THR A 693 8.12 -23.17 -26.27
CA THR A 693 8.62 -24.42 -26.85
C THR A 693 8.19 -25.65 -26.06
N MET A 694 8.16 -25.58 -24.74
CA MET A 694 7.81 -26.73 -23.89
C MET A 694 6.31 -26.93 -23.75
N VAL A 695 5.51 -25.88 -23.76
CA VAL A 695 4.07 -25.99 -23.53
C VAL A 695 3.28 -25.92 -24.84
N MET A 696 3.42 -24.84 -25.62
CA MET A 696 2.62 -24.67 -26.83
C MET A 696 3.02 -25.57 -27.96
N HIS A 697 4.30 -25.80 -28.16
CA HIS A 697 4.77 -26.66 -29.25
C HIS A 697 4.30 -28.11 -29.13
N MET A 698 4.15 -28.57 -27.88
CA MET A 698 3.64 -29.91 -27.57
C MET A 698 2.18 -30.05 -28.01
N ALA A 699 1.36 -29.01 -27.90
CA ALA A 699 -0.03 -28.99 -28.32
C ALA A 699 -0.19 -28.95 -29.84
N LEU A 700 0.69 -28.21 -30.52
CA LEU A 700 0.64 -28.02 -31.96
C LEU A 700 1.03 -29.27 -32.80
N GLY A 701 1.68 -30.25 -32.15
CA GLY A 701 2.12 -31.49 -32.81
C GLY A 701 1.02 -32.54 -33.07
N TRP A 702 -0.20 -32.37 -32.55
CA TRP A 702 -1.28 -33.36 -32.64
C TRP A 702 -2.24 -33.03 -33.79
N PRO A 703 -2.42 -33.89 -34.81
CA PRO A 703 -3.37 -33.67 -35.88
C PRO A 703 -4.80 -34.05 -35.52
N GLY A 704 -5.79 -33.43 -36.15
CA GLY A 704 -7.21 -33.78 -36.10
C GLY A 704 -8.02 -33.13 -35.01
N TYR A 705 -9.28 -33.54 -34.83
CA TYR A 705 -10.22 -32.95 -33.86
C TYR A 705 -9.80 -33.14 -32.39
N VAL A 706 -9.14 -34.27 -32.10
CA VAL A 706 -8.58 -34.53 -30.75
C VAL A 706 -7.46 -33.53 -30.45
N GLY A 707 -6.65 -33.20 -31.46
CA GLY A 707 -5.61 -32.18 -31.33
C GLY A 707 -6.18 -30.79 -30.97
N SER A 708 -7.35 -30.42 -31.56
CA SER A 708 -8.02 -29.17 -31.25
C SER A 708 -8.51 -29.09 -29.80
N ALA A 709 -9.03 -30.17 -29.25
CA ALA A 709 -9.47 -30.23 -27.85
C ALA A 709 -8.28 -30.13 -26.88
N ILE A 710 -7.21 -30.84 -27.18
CA ILE A 710 -5.96 -30.79 -26.41
C ILE A 710 -5.35 -29.38 -26.46
N LEU A 711 -5.39 -28.73 -27.64
CA LEU A 711 -4.88 -27.36 -27.79
C LEU A 711 -5.58 -26.37 -26.88
N VAL A 712 -6.91 -26.46 -26.74
CA VAL A 712 -7.67 -25.56 -25.84
C VAL A 712 -7.23 -25.73 -24.39
N LEU A 713 -7.06 -26.98 -23.93
CA LEU A 713 -6.64 -27.27 -22.56
C LEU A 713 -5.22 -26.76 -22.29
N ILE A 714 -4.29 -27.06 -23.20
CA ILE A 714 -2.88 -26.66 -23.06
C ILE A 714 -2.74 -25.14 -23.21
N PHE A 715 -3.53 -24.49 -24.08
CA PHE A 715 -3.55 -23.04 -24.18
C PHE A 715 -4.03 -22.37 -22.89
N ALA A 716 -5.06 -22.92 -22.24
CA ALA A 716 -5.51 -22.42 -20.94
C ALA A 716 -4.38 -22.52 -19.89
N PHE A 717 -3.67 -23.65 -19.86
CA PHE A 717 -2.52 -23.83 -18.99
C PHE A 717 -1.37 -22.85 -19.31
N PHE A 718 -1.06 -22.69 -20.59
CA PHE A 718 -0.08 -21.71 -21.08
C PHE A 718 -0.45 -20.28 -20.67
N ALA A 719 -1.71 -19.87 -20.80
CA ALA A 719 -2.18 -18.55 -20.40
C ALA A 719 -2.00 -18.31 -18.89
N VAL A 720 -2.35 -19.29 -18.06
CA VAL A 720 -2.15 -19.20 -16.60
C VAL A 720 -0.68 -19.09 -16.25
N LEU A 721 0.18 -19.89 -16.85
CA LEU A 721 1.64 -19.81 -16.64
C LEU A 721 2.21 -18.49 -17.11
N THR A 722 1.79 -17.99 -18.26
CA THR A 722 2.22 -16.68 -18.80
C THR A 722 1.88 -15.57 -17.81
N VAL A 723 0.64 -15.52 -17.33
CA VAL A 723 0.23 -14.49 -16.38
C VAL A 723 0.99 -14.64 -15.05
N SER A 724 1.07 -15.83 -14.49
CA SER A 724 1.67 -16.03 -13.16
C SER A 724 3.19 -15.84 -13.17
N ILE A 725 3.90 -16.42 -14.13
CA ILE A 725 5.36 -16.39 -14.16
C ILE A 725 5.87 -15.13 -14.84
N LEU A 726 5.47 -14.91 -16.09
CA LEU A 726 6.04 -13.84 -16.90
C LEU A 726 5.51 -12.45 -16.51
N LEU A 727 4.20 -12.30 -16.32
CA LEU A 727 3.65 -10.99 -15.96
C LEU A 727 3.86 -10.64 -14.47
N VAL A 728 3.56 -11.55 -13.57
CA VAL A 728 3.61 -11.26 -12.14
C VAL A 728 5.03 -11.38 -11.59
N MET A 729 5.66 -12.55 -11.70
CA MET A 729 6.97 -12.76 -11.08
C MET A 729 8.09 -12.01 -11.81
N GLU A 730 8.20 -12.14 -13.11
CA GLU A 730 9.22 -11.43 -13.90
C GLU A 730 8.96 -9.93 -13.95
N GLY A 731 7.70 -9.51 -14.04
CA GLY A 731 7.32 -8.10 -13.96
C GLY A 731 7.69 -7.47 -12.62
N LEU A 732 7.46 -8.16 -11.50
CA LEU A 732 7.88 -7.69 -10.19
C LEU A 732 9.40 -7.62 -10.07
N SER A 733 10.13 -8.62 -10.56
CA SER A 733 11.60 -8.62 -10.58
C SER A 733 12.15 -7.44 -11.40
N ALA A 734 11.63 -7.23 -12.59
CA ALA A 734 12.01 -6.10 -13.44
C ALA A 734 11.69 -4.75 -12.78
N PHE A 735 10.55 -4.63 -12.12
CA PHE A 735 10.17 -3.44 -11.37
C PHE A 735 11.17 -3.11 -10.26
N LEU A 736 11.52 -4.10 -9.43
CA LEU A 736 12.47 -3.90 -8.33
C LEU A 736 13.87 -3.52 -8.82
N HIS A 737 14.34 -4.13 -9.91
CA HIS A 737 15.63 -3.80 -10.49
C HIS A 737 15.64 -2.43 -11.17
N ALA A 738 14.56 -2.05 -11.83
CA ALA A 738 14.41 -0.69 -12.38
C ALA A 738 14.36 0.36 -11.26
N LEU A 739 13.69 0.05 -10.16
CA LEU A 739 13.65 0.89 -8.98
C LEU A 739 15.04 1.10 -8.37
N ARG A 740 15.82 0.03 -8.23
CA ARG A 740 17.19 0.10 -7.75
C ARG A 740 18.07 0.95 -8.66
N LEU A 741 18.03 0.73 -9.96
CA LEU A 741 18.79 1.52 -10.93
C LEU A 741 18.41 3.01 -10.84
N HIS A 742 17.13 3.31 -10.73
CA HIS A 742 16.68 4.69 -10.60
C HIS A 742 17.18 5.35 -9.31
N TRP A 743 17.11 4.65 -8.19
CA TRP A 743 17.51 5.21 -6.90
C TRP A 743 19.03 5.36 -6.74
N VAL A 744 19.77 4.29 -6.98
CA VAL A 744 21.21 4.25 -6.68
C VAL A 744 22.03 4.96 -7.76
N GLU A 745 21.74 4.71 -9.01
CA GLU A 745 22.55 5.20 -10.12
C GLU A 745 22.16 6.59 -10.62
N PHE A 746 20.90 6.97 -10.47
CA PHE A 746 20.39 8.24 -10.97
C PHE A 746 20.16 9.27 -9.86
N GLN A 747 19.30 8.99 -8.90
CA GLN A 747 18.95 9.95 -7.85
C GLN A 747 20.14 10.30 -6.97
N ASN A 748 21.00 9.35 -6.64
CA ASN A 748 22.17 9.58 -5.81
C ASN A 748 23.14 10.63 -6.41
N LYS A 749 23.08 10.88 -7.69
CA LYS A 749 23.95 11.88 -8.35
C LYS A 749 23.60 13.33 -8.01
N PHE A 750 22.35 13.63 -7.75
CA PHE A 750 21.89 15.01 -7.53
C PHE A 750 20.92 15.20 -6.36
N TYR A 751 20.49 14.13 -5.73
CA TYR A 751 19.42 14.13 -4.74
C TYR A 751 19.96 13.76 -3.36
N SER A 752 19.87 14.70 -2.39
CA SER A 752 20.34 14.43 -1.02
C SER A 752 19.32 13.63 -0.19
N GLY A 753 18.06 13.91 -0.35
CA GLY A 753 17.00 13.21 0.38
C GLY A 753 16.92 13.52 1.88
N ASP A 754 17.50 14.62 2.33
CA ASP A 754 17.61 15.01 3.74
C ASP A 754 16.42 15.84 4.24
N GLY A 755 15.44 16.10 3.41
CA GLY A 755 14.25 16.88 3.75
C GLY A 755 13.22 16.07 4.52
N TYR A 756 12.20 16.76 5.01
CA TYR A 756 11.01 16.16 5.61
C TYR A 756 9.78 16.75 4.96
N LYS A 757 8.75 15.89 4.84
CA LYS A 757 7.50 16.23 4.16
C LYS A 757 6.63 17.11 5.04
N LEU A 758 6.00 18.12 4.44
CA LEU A 758 4.95 18.89 5.10
C LEU A 758 3.74 17.98 5.38
N MET A 759 3.36 17.86 6.65
CA MET A 759 2.18 17.13 7.10
C MET A 759 1.14 18.12 7.60
N PRO A 760 0.24 18.63 6.75
CA PRO A 760 -0.73 19.60 7.16
C PRO A 760 -1.73 19.00 8.15
N PHE A 761 -2.13 19.79 9.14
CA PHE A 761 -3.23 19.47 10.03
C PHE A 761 -4.54 19.49 9.25
N SER A 762 -5.09 18.31 8.97
CA SER A 762 -6.32 18.14 8.19
C SER A 762 -7.21 17.09 8.84
N PHE A 763 -8.48 17.41 9.01
CA PHE A 763 -9.47 16.49 9.54
C PHE A 763 -9.75 15.31 8.60
N SER A 764 -9.72 15.54 7.30
CA SER A 764 -9.92 14.45 6.32
C SER A 764 -8.85 13.36 6.43
N SER A 765 -7.58 13.73 6.57
CA SER A 765 -6.50 12.75 6.72
C SER A 765 -6.58 11.98 8.04
N LEU A 766 -6.97 12.64 9.14
CA LEU A 766 -7.12 12.02 10.46
C LEU A 766 -8.28 11.01 10.49
N ILE A 767 -9.41 11.36 9.89
CA ILE A 767 -10.59 10.49 9.85
C ILE A 767 -10.32 9.27 8.96
N HIS A 768 -9.68 9.45 7.81
CA HIS A 768 -9.31 8.31 6.93
C HIS A 768 -8.27 7.39 7.58
N ALA A 769 -7.30 7.93 8.30
CA ALA A 769 -6.33 7.13 9.06
C ALA A 769 -7.02 6.30 10.16
N SER A 770 -7.96 6.90 10.88
CA SER A 770 -8.76 6.23 11.92
C SER A 770 -9.74 5.16 11.36
N ALA A 771 -10.23 5.32 10.14
CA ALA A 771 -11.09 4.34 9.49
C ALA A 771 -10.31 3.15 8.90
N ALA A 772 -8.99 3.28 8.74
CA ALA A 772 -8.11 2.24 8.20
C ALA A 772 -7.54 1.30 9.28
N ILE A 773 -7.61 1.69 10.55
CA ILE A 773 -7.25 0.89 11.73
C ILE A 773 -8.49 0.14 12.23
#